data_ab59c8cbaf5d53b27a53ed58a1154c89
#
_entry.id   ab59c8cbaf5d53b27a53ed58a1154c89
#
_cell.length_a   1.000
_cell.length_b   1.000
_cell.length_c   1.000
_cell.angle_alpha   90.00
_cell.angle_beta   90.00
_cell.angle_gamma   90.00
#
_symmetry.space_group_name_H-M   'P 1'
#
loop_
_entity.id
_entity.type
_entity.pdbx_description
1 polymer ?
#
loop_
_entity_poly.entity_id
_entity_poly.type
_entity_poly.pdbx_seq_one_letter_code
_entity_poly.pdbx_strand_id
1 'polypeptide(L)'
;MKFKIDSEYRPSGDQPSAIMGICDALSEGVDAVTLLGVTGSGKTFTMANVIEQLQRPALILSHNKTLAAQLYGEFKSFFPNNAVEYFVSYYDYYQPEAYLPVTDTYIEKDLSINDEIEKLRLSAASALLSGRRDVIVISSVSCLYGIGNPADFHAQTVKVKRGEQRSMTRLLYQLVDALYSRTEVEFKRGTFRVRGDTVDICIGYGENAVRIEFFGDEVEQISIIDPVSGAFIDELDEISIYPAGNFVTTKERSAKAISQIQDDMVAQCEYFHEIGKHLEAKRLKQRVEYDLEFIKEMGYCPGIENYSRYFDGRSEGMRPFCLIDYFPKDFITFIDESHVTLPQIRAMYGGDHSRKSVLVEYGFRLPAAADNRPLKFNEFEEITGQKVFVSATPAEYELEKSEGLVVEQVVRPTGLLDPPIEVRPTKNQVDDLLEEIRKRAELDERVLVTTLTKRMAEELEKYFTKMGVRCRYIHSDVDTMERVEIIEDFKNGLFDVLVGVNLLREGLDIPTVSLVAILDADKEGFLRSDRALTQTAGRAARNVNGLVIMYADNITDSMQRTIYETNRRRTKQMEYNKLHGITPTQVSVKRNVLLDEAAAEDKQRNPRLANSVTGKVSAANSYDNPTYIPDPTDLGRGSVSVGLGHDSKRDTNSAYVDGYLQADLAAVLQDPVIRSMSRPQVEKAVEQAKRNMQKAAADLDFMAAAKYRDEMWALQQYLKVWKA
;
A
#
# COMPACT_ATOMS: atom_id res chain seq x y z
N MET A 1 25.79 -6.93 -1.00
CA MET A 1 25.76 -7.08 0.48
C MET A 1 24.70 -8.12 0.82
N LYS A 2 24.71 -8.68 2.05
CA LYS A 2 23.67 -9.56 2.56
C LYS A 2 22.74 -8.77 3.47
N PHE A 3 21.49 -9.14 3.52
CA PHE A 3 20.58 -8.63 4.55
C PHE A 3 21.04 -9.08 5.92
N LYS A 4 21.07 -8.13 6.85
CA LYS A 4 21.39 -8.39 8.24
C LYS A 4 20.56 -7.49 9.14
N ILE A 5 19.74 -8.13 9.99
CA ILE A 5 18.95 -7.41 10.99
C ILE A 5 19.86 -6.90 12.09
N ASP A 6 19.69 -5.63 12.43
CA ASP A 6 20.27 -4.99 13.63
C ASP A 6 19.12 -4.63 14.57
N SER A 7 18.88 -5.47 15.57
CA SER A 7 17.76 -5.31 16.50
C SER A 7 18.06 -5.94 17.85
N GLU A 8 17.64 -5.26 18.92
CA GLU A 8 17.64 -5.80 20.27
C GLU A 8 16.58 -6.90 20.47
N TYR A 9 15.57 -6.96 19.57
CA TYR A 9 14.48 -7.93 19.63
C TYR A 9 14.90 -9.28 19.04
N ARG A 10 14.34 -10.34 19.60
CA ARG A 10 14.45 -11.71 19.06
C ARG A 10 13.06 -12.25 18.77
N PRO A 11 12.91 -13.10 17.73
CA PRO A 11 11.63 -13.75 17.46
C PRO A 11 11.09 -14.49 18.68
N SER A 12 9.83 -14.23 19.02
CA SER A 12 9.17 -14.80 20.19
C SER A 12 7.69 -15.10 19.89
N GLY A 13 7.02 -15.82 20.78
CA GLY A 13 5.64 -16.27 20.54
C GLY A 13 5.53 -17.21 19.36
N ASP A 14 4.63 -16.92 18.46
CA ASP A 14 4.42 -17.70 17.22
C ASP A 14 5.41 -17.28 16.10
N GLN A 15 6.22 -16.21 16.30
CA GLN A 15 7.13 -15.70 15.24
C GLN A 15 8.14 -16.74 14.73
N PRO A 16 8.85 -17.53 15.59
CA PRO A 16 9.81 -18.51 15.09
C PRO A 16 9.18 -19.53 14.14
N SER A 17 8.04 -20.07 14.50
CA SER A 17 7.32 -21.03 13.67
C SER A 17 6.75 -20.39 12.40
N ALA A 18 6.28 -19.15 12.49
CA ALA A 18 5.78 -18.40 11.35
C ALA A 18 6.89 -18.09 10.35
N ILE A 19 8.05 -17.64 10.81
CA ILE A 19 9.22 -17.38 9.96
C ILE A 19 9.64 -18.67 9.24
N MET A 20 9.80 -19.75 9.98
CA MET A 20 10.19 -21.05 9.42
C MET A 20 9.17 -21.54 8.39
N GLY A 21 7.88 -21.54 8.72
CA GLY A 21 6.84 -22.00 7.80
C GLY A 21 6.75 -21.19 6.51
N ILE A 22 6.94 -19.86 6.56
CA ILE A 22 6.98 -19.02 5.36
C ILE A 22 8.25 -19.31 4.55
N CYS A 23 9.43 -19.38 5.20
CA CYS A 23 10.69 -19.62 4.51
C CYS A 23 10.72 -20.99 3.83
N ASP A 24 10.25 -22.03 4.50
CA ASP A 24 10.17 -23.40 3.96
C ASP A 24 9.24 -23.44 2.72
N ALA A 25 8.04 -22.90 2.84
CA ALA A 25 7.10 -22.85 1.74
C ALA A 25 7.64 -22.11 0.51
N LEU A 26 8.23 -20.93 0.71
CA LEU A 26 8.82 -20.16 -0.39
C LEU A 26 10.05 -20.83 -0.99
N SER A 27 10.83 -21.54 -0.18
CA SER A 27 12.01 -22.31 -0.65
C SER A 27 11.59 -23.55 -1.45
N GLU A 28 10.46 -24.16 -1.12
CA GLU A 28 9.85 -25.29 -1.86
C GLU A 28 9.18 -24.84 -3.16
N GLY A 29 9.10 -23.54 -3.41
CA GLY A 29 8.56 -22.99 -4.65
C GLY A 29 7.05 -22.74 -4.61
N VAL A 30 6.44 -22.66 -3.43
CA VAL A 30 5.03 -22.27 -3.28
C VAL A 30 4.83 -20.82 -3.74
N ASP A 31 3.82 -20.57 -4.57
CA ASP A 31 3.57 -19.26 -5.16
C ASP A 31 3.04 -18.22 -4.17
N ALA A 32 2.28 -18.66 -3.17
CA ALA A 32 1.69 -17.74 -2.20
C ALA A 32 1.51 -18.38 -0.82
N VAL A 33 1.76 -17.60 0.24
CA VAL A 33 1.56 -17.96 1.64
C VAL A 33 0.76 -16.87 2.33
N THR A 34 -0.19 -17.24 3.19
CA THR A 34 -0.94 -16.27 4.00
C THR A 34 -0.41 -16.26 5.44
N LEU A 35 0.09 -15.11 5.90
CA LEU A 35 0.40 -14.84 7.30
C LEU A 35 -0.83 -14.23 7.98
N LEU A 36 -1.51 -15.04 8.78
CA LEU A 36 -2.60 -14.58 9.64
C LEU A 36 -1.99 -14.04 10.94
N GLY A 37 -1.77 -12.73 10.98
CA GLY A 37 -1.13 -12.09 12.13
C GLY A 37 -2.02 -11.04 12.77
N VAL A 38 -2.34 -11.24 14.07
CA VAL A 38 -3.14 -10.26 14.82
C VAL A 38 -2.40 -8.94 15.03
N THR A 39 -3.14 -7.87 15.32
CA THR A 39 -2.55 -6.57 15.65
C THR A 39 -1.65 -6.68 16.87
N GLY A 40 -0.42 -6.17 16.78
CA GLY A 40 0.57 -6.22 17.87
C GLY A 40 1.31 -7.54 18.03
N SER A 41 1.16 -8.51 17.11
CA SER A 41 1.95 -9.76 17.12
C SER A 41 3.37 -9.60 16.56
N GLY A 42 3.71 -8.41 15.99
CA GLY A 42 5.02 -8.16 15.39
C GLY A 42 5.17 -8.69 13.96
N LYS A 43 4.11 -8.60 13.14
CA LYS A 43 4.13 -9.01 11.72
C LYS A 43 5.31 -8.41 10.94
N THR A 44 5.61 -7.11 11.15
CA THR A 44 6.72 -6.41 10.49
C THR A 44 8.06 -7.08 10.80
N PHE A 45 8.28 -7.45 12.06
CA PHE A 45 9.49 -8.14 12.47
C PHE A 45 9.60 -9.56 11.89
N THR A 46 8.47 -10.25 11.74
CA THR A 46 8.40 -11.55 11.04
C THR A 46 8.79 -11.41 9.58
N MET A 47 8.22 -10.41 8.86
CA MET A 47 8.60 -10.12 7.48
C MET A 47 10.10 -9.82 7.34
N ALA A 48 10.66 -9.01 8.25
CA ALA A 48 12.09 -8.69 8.26
C ALA A 48 12.96 -9.95 8.41
N ASN A 49 12.61 -10.84 9.35
CA ASN A 49 13.33 -12.11 9.54
C ASN A 49 13.24 -13.06 8.34
N VAL A 50 12.08 -13.12 7.67
CA VAL A 50 11.91 -13.89 6.43
C VAL A 50 12.82 -13.34 5.33
N ILE A 51 12.93 -12.02 5.17
CA ILE A 51 13.80 -11.38 4.19
C ILE A 51 15.28 -11.69 4.53
N GLU A 52 15.67 -11.60 5.80
CA GLU A 52 17.03 -11.93 6.22
C GLU A 52 17.38 -13.40 5.94
N GLN A 53 16.46 -14.34 6.20
CA GLN A 53 16.71 -15.76 5.96
C GLN A 53 16.79 -16.10 4.47
N LEU A 54 15.89 -15.57 3.65
CA LEU A 54 15.82 -15.87 2.22
C LEU A 54 16.84 -15.10 1.38
N GLN A 55 17.38 -13.98 1.87
CA GLN A 55 18.41 -13.18 1.17
C GLN A 55 18.00 -12.76 -0.25
N ARG A 56 16.73 -12.45 -0.45
CA ARG A 56 16.15 -12.04 -1.75
C ARG A 56 15.59 -10.62 -1.66
N PRO A 57 15.70 -9.82 -2.75
CA PRO A 57 15.06 -8.51 -2.80
C PRO A 57 13.57 -8.61 -2.48
N ALA A 58 13.03 -7.60 -1.83
CA ALA A 58 11.65 -7.62 -1.38
C ALA A 58 10.90 -6.36 -1.76
N LEU A 59 9.65 -6.53 -2.23
CA LEU A 59 8.66 -5.48 -2.40
C LEU A 59 7.61 -5.63 -1.31
N ILE A 60 7.38 -4.57 -0.54
CA ILE A 60 6.35 -4.53 0.51
C ILE A 60 5.29 -3.53 0.09
N LEU A 61 4.08 -4.04 -0.20
CA LEU A 61 2.94 -3.24 -0.62
C LEU A 61 2.04 -2.89 0.54
N SER A 62 1.68 -1.63 0.66
CA SER A 62 0.72 -1.11 1.63
C SER A 62 -0.38 -0.32 0.94
N HIS A 63 -1.58 -0.29 1.49
CA HIS A 63 -2.74 0.35 0.87
C HIS A 63 -2.74 1.88 0.98
N ASN A 64 -1.95 2.50 1.84
CA ASN A 64 -1.86 3.95 1.98
C ASN A 64 -0.45 4.46 2.30
N LYS A 65 -0.22 5.78 2.11
CA LYS A 65 1.07 6.44 2.35
C LYS A 65 1.51 6.38 3.82
N THR A 66 0.61 6.58 4.76
CA THR A 66 0.92 6.64 6.20
C THR A 66 1.44 5.31 6.72
N LEU A 67 0.76 4.21 6.37
CA LEU A 67 1.20 2.87 6.75
C LEU A 67 2.52 2.49 6.04
N ALA A 68 2.67 2.87 4.77
CA ALA A 68 3.93 2.68 4.05
C ALA A 68 5.08 3.44 4.71
N ALA A 69 4.86 4.68 5.19
CA ALA A 69 5.86 5.47 5.92
C ALA A 69 6.23 4.83 7.26
N GLN A 70 5.25 4.32 8.01
CA GLN A 70 5.50 3.58 9.23
C GLN A 70 6.36 2.34 8.98
N LEU A 71 5.99 1.52 7.99
CA LEU A 71 6.75 0.33 7.60
C LEU A 71 8.17 0.70 7.16
N TYR A 72 8.32 1.78 6.38
CA TYR A 72 9.64 2.28 5.97
C TYR A 72 10.53 2.60 7.18
N GLY A 73 10.01 3.34 8.17
CA GLY A 73 10.74 3.66 9.39
C GLY A 73 11.14 2.39 10.19
N GLU A 74 10.21 1.43 10.34
CA GLU A 74 10.47 0.16 11.02
C GLU A 74 11.55 -0.66 10.28
N PHE A 75 11.44 -0.85 8.96
CA PHE A 75 12.42 -1.58 8.16
C PHE A 75 13.78 -0.88 8.10
N LYS A 76 13.81 0.45 8.04
CA LYS A 76 15.05 1.22 8.10
C LYS A 76 15.80 1.02 9.42
N SER A 77 15.06 0.90 10.53
CA SER A 77 15.65 0.60 11.84
C SER A 77 16.14 -0.83 11.94
N PHE A 78 15.48 -1.81 11.31
CA PHE A 78 15.93 -3.21 11.30
C PHE A 78 17.11 -3.45 10.35
N PHE A 79 17.23 -2.70 9.27
CA PHE A 79 18.23 -2.86 8.22
C PHE A 79 18.99 -1.56 7.95
N PRO A 80 19.72 -0.99 8.96
CA PRO A 80 20.38 0.31 8.84
C PRO A 80 21.48 0.33 7.76
N ASN A 81 22.08 -0.83 7.43
CA ASN A 81 23.18 -0.96 6.48
C ASN A 81 22.75 -1.49 5.10
N ASN A 82 21.47 -1.79 4.89
CA ASN A 82 20.95 -2.28 3.63
C ASN A 82 20.13 -1.19 2.92
N ALA A 83 19.83 -1.40 1.64
CA ALA A 83 19.00 -0.47 0.88
C ALA A 83 17.54 -0.66 1.21
N VAL A 84 17.00 0.16 2.11
CA VAL A 84 15.58 0.27 2.38
C VAL A 84 15.07 1.52 1.72
N GLU A 85 14.18 1.36 0.74
CA GLU A 85 13.72 2.40 -0.16
C GLU A 85 12.23 2.65 -0.01
N TYR A 86 11.80 3.88 -0.31
CA TYR A 86 10.41 4.32 -0.17
C TYR A 86 9.84 4.75 -1.52
N PHE A 87 8.72 4.15 -1.92
CA PHE A 87 8.11 4.43 -3.22
C PHE A 87 6.60 4.62 -3.11
N VAL A 88 6.17 5.86 -2.94
CA VAL A 88 4.74 6.22 -2.86
C VAL A 88 4.40 7.29 -3.90
N SER A 89 3.14 7.69 -3.99
CA SER A 89 2.76 8.83 -4.84
C SER A 89 3.46 10.11 -4.39
N TYR A 90 4.15 10.77 -5.31
CA TYR A 90 4.92 12.00 -5.07
C TYR A 90 4.08 13.29 -5.15
N TYR A 91 2.74 13.15 -5.26
CA TYR A 91 1.84 14.29 -5.22
C TYR A 91 1.40 14.59 -3.80
N ASP A 92 1.55 15.85 -3.36
CA ASP A 92 0.91 16.35 -2.14
C ASP A 92 -0.56 16.64 -2.41
N TYR A 93 -0.84 17.22 -3.59
CA TYR A 93 -2.18 17.41 -4.13
C TYR A 93 -2.24 16.86 -5.55
N TYR A 94 -3.35 16.19 -5.89
CA TYR A 94 -3.57 15.66 -7.23
C TYR A 94 -5.03 15.69 -7.61
N GLN A 95 -5.37 16.52 -8.59
CA GLN A 95 -6.66 16.54 -9.27
C GLN A 95 -6.47 15.96 -10.68
N PRO A 96 -7.00 14.78 -10.98
CA PRO A 96 -6.89 14.20 -12.31
C PRO A 96 -7.70 15.00 -13.33
N GLU A 97 -7.19 15.10 -14.55
CA GLU A 97 -7.92 15.61 -15.71
C GLU A 97 -9.18 14.76 -15.94
N ALA A 98 -10.32 15.40 -16.10
CA ALA A 98 -11.59 14.73 -16.34
C ALA A 98 -12.55 15.59 -17.19
N TYR A 99 -13.50 14.95 -17.86
CA TYR A 99 -14.59 15.63 -18.55
C TYR A 99 -15.92 15.03 -18.13
N LEU A 100 -16.86 15.89 -17.80
CA LEU A 100 -18.23 15.53 -17.39
C LEU A 100 -19.20 15.89 -18.54
N PRO A 101 -19.59 14.93 -19.40
CA PRO A 101 -20.41 15.21 -20.56
C PRO A 101 -21.80 15.80 -20.24
N VAL A 102 -22.38 15.41 -19.09
CA VAL A 102 -23.71 15.86 -18.66
C VAL A 102 -23.75 17.36 -18.40
N THR A 103 -22.68 17.92 -17.87
CA THR A 103 -22.57 19.36 -17.51
C THR A 103 -21.67 20.14 -18.46
N ASP A 104 -21.10 19.48 -19.49
CA ASP A 104 -20.09 20.04 -20.40
C ASP A 104 -18.93 20.70 -19.62
N THR A 105 -18.49 20.04 -18.54
CA THR A 105 -17.46 20.59 -17.64
C THR A 105 -16.15 19.85 -17.84
N TYR A 106 -15.13 20.59 -18.27
CA TYR A 106 -13.75 20.09 -18.30
C TYR A 106 -13.04 20.46 -17.01
N ILE A 107 -12.49 19.47 -16.35
CA ILE A 107 -11.67 19.61 -15.14
C ILE A 107 -10.21 19.47 -15.56
N GLU A 108 -9.47 20.56 -15.43
CA GLU A 108 -8.05 20.57 -15.76
C GLU A 108 -7.26 19.79 -14.70
N LYS A 109 -6.16 19.15 -15.15
CA LYS A 109 -5.23 18.49 -14.25
C LYS A 109 -4.52 19.55 -13.38
N ASP A 110 -4.61 19.38 -12.07
CA ASP A 110 -3.89 20.20 -11.09
C ASP A 110 -3.11 19.31 -10.14
N LEU A 111 -1.88 19.67 -9.82
CA LEU A 111 -0.98 18.88 -8.99
C LEU A 111 0.08 19.72 -8.30
N SER A 112 0.49 19.25 -7.13
CA SER A 112 1.67 19.71 -6.41
C SER A 112 2.60 18.51 -6.18
N ILE A 113 3.85 18.66 -6.58
CA ILE A 113 4.88 17.60 -6.45
C ILE A 113 5.67 17.85 -5.17
N ASN A 114 5.92 16.76 -4.44
CA ASN A 114 6.82 16.72 -3.31
C ASN A 114 8.21 16.26 -3.77
N ASP A 115 9.16 17.18 -3.77
CA ASP A 115 10.53 16.95 -4.25
C ASP A 115 11.27 15.87 -3.45
N GLU A 116 10.99 15.75 -2.13
CA GLU A 116 11.61 14.73 -1.29
C GLU A 116 11.11 13.33 -1.62
N ILE A 117 9.81 13.19 -1.85
CA ILE A 117 9.25 11.89 -2.27
C ILE A 117 9.74 11.54 -3.68
N GLU A 118 9.88 12.52 -4.59
CA GLU A 118 10.45 12.27 -5.91
C GLU A 118 11.88 11.75 -5.82
N LYS A 119 12.74 12.36 -4.98
CA LYS A 119 14.08 11.86 -4.67
C LYS A 119 14.06 10.40 -4.21
N LEU A 120 13.21 10.06 -3.24
CA LEU A 120 13.10 8.70 -2.72
C LEU A 120 12.66 7.69 -3.79
N ARG A 121 11.80 8.11 -4.73
CA ARG A 121 11.40 7.27 -5.86
C ARG A 121 12.57 7.02 -6.83
N LEU A 122 13.36 8.05 -7.12
CA LEU A 122 14.56 7.92 -7.94
C LEU A 122 15.61 7.04 -7.24
N SER A 123 15.76 7.18 -5.91
CA SER A 123 16.63 6.32 -5.09
C SER A 123 16.23 4.85 -5.22
N ALA A 124 14.94 4.54 -5.09
CA ALA A 124 14.43 3.17 -5.23
C ALA A 124 14.73 2.58 -6.62
N ALA A 125 14.48 3.33 -7.71
CA ALA A 125 14.80 2.90 -9.08
C ALA A 125 16.29 2.67 -9.27
N SER A 126 17.14 3.58 -8.77
CA SER A 126 18.58 3.50 -8.86
C SER A 126 19.15 2.31 -8.06
N ALA A 127 18.65 2.09 -6.84
CA ALA A 127 19.04 0.98 -5.99
C ALA A 127 18.73 -0.39 -6.66
N LEU A 128 17.54 -0.54 -7.24
CA LEU A 128 17.15 -1.77 -7.95
C LEU A 128 18.03 -2.05 -9.17
N LEU A 129 18.43 -1.02 -9.92
CA LEU A 129 19.26 -1.17 -11.12
C LEU A 129 20.78 -1.17 -10.84
N SER A 130 21.19 -0.91 -9.61
CA SER A 130 22.61 -0.91 -9.21
C SER A 130 23.27 -2.29 -9.18
N GLY A 131 22.48 -3.36 -9.34
CA GLY A 131 22.94 -4.74 -9.20
C GLY A 131 22.98 -5.23 -7.75
N ARG A 132 22.60 -4.39 -6.76
CA ARG A 132 22.43 -4.80 -5.36
C ARG A 132 21.33 -5.84 -5.23
N ARG A 133 21.56 -6.79 -4.32
CA ARG A 133 20.57 -7.82 -4.00
C ARG A 133 19.89 -7.56 -2.66
N ASP A 134 20.44 -6.66 -1.85
CA ASP A 134 19.98 -6.30 -0.51
C ASP A 134 19.08 -5.06 -0.55
N VAL A 135 18.04 -5.11 -1.39
CA VAL A 135 17.08 -4.01 -1.59
C VAL A 135 15.70 -4.40 -1.10
N ILE A 136 15.15 -3.60 -0.22
CA ILE A 136 13.75 -3.66 0.24
C ILE A 136 13.06 -2.38 -0.21
N VAL A 137 11.98 -2.50 -0.98
CA VAL A 137 11.18 -1.33 -1.36
C VAL A 137 9.83 -1.39 -0.67
N ILE A 138 9.52 -0.38 0.12
CA ILE A 138 8.21 -0.18 0.71
C ILE A 138 7.41 0.75 -0.19
N SER A 139 6.29 0.26 -0.68
CA SER A 139 5.49 1.00 -1.67
C SER A 139 4.01 1.04 -1.32
N SER A 140 3.34 2.11 -1.77
CA SER A 140 1.89 2.11 -1.93
C SER A 140 1.52 1.53 -3.31
N VAL A 141 0.23 1.46 -3.61
CA VAL A 141 -0.27 1.05 -4.93
C VAL A 141 0.22 1.93 -6.10
N SER A 142 0.95 3.02 -5.83
CA SER A 142 1.57 3.86 -6.85
C SER A 142 2.63 3.14 -7.68
N CYS A 143 3.19 2.03 -7.19
CA CYS A 143 4.13 1.19 -7.95
C CYS A 143 3.52 0.52 -9.19
N LEU A 144 2.19 0.51 -9.30
CA LEU A 144 1.46 -0.06 -10.43
C LEU A 144 1.34 0.88 -11.62
N TYR A 145 1.67 2.16 -11.44
CA TYR A 145 1.68 3.15 -12.52
C TYR A 145 3.01 3.15 -13.26
N GLY A 146 2.96 3.61 -14.51
CA GLY A 146 4.16 3.72 -15.36
C GLY A 146 5.18 4.71 -14.82
N ILE A 147 6.46 4.32 -14.83
CA ILE A 147 7.60 5.14 -14.41
C ILE A 147 8.72 5.21 -15.45
N GLY A 148 8.55 4.59 -16.59
CA GLY A 148 9.56 4.51 -17.66
C GLY A 148 10.16 3.11 -17.83
N ASN A 149 10.85 2.90 -18.95
CA ASN A 149 11.47 1.64 -19.30
C ASN A 149 12.78 1.44 -18.50
N PRO A 150 12.93 0.38 -17.69
CA PRO A 150 14.15 0.15 -16.93
C PRO A 150 15.40 -0.02 -17.81
N ALA A 151 15.26 -0.56 -19.04
CA ALA A 151 16.38 -0.70 -19.96
C ALA A 151 16.90 0.68 -20.44
N ASP A 152 16.00 1.63 -20.71
CA ASP A 152 16.37 2.98 -21.11
C ASP A 152 17.01 3.74 -19.95
N PHE A 153 16.45 3.59 -18.74
CA PHE A 153 17.02 4.19 -17.53
C PHE A 153 18.43 3.66 -17.25
N HIS A 154 18.64 2.35 -17.39
CA HIS A 154 19.97 1.76 -17.25
C HIS A 154 20.95 2.19 -18.36
N ALA A 155 20.49 2.29 -19.62
CA ALA A 155 21.31 2.70 -20.75
C ALA A 155 21.82 4.15 -20.64
N GLN A 156 21.06 5.02 -19.97
CA GLN A 156 21.42 6.42 -19.73
C GLN A 156 22.23 6.63 -18.44
N THR A 157 22.57 5.54 -17.74
CA THR A 157 23.46 5.63 -16.57
C THR A 157 24.87 5.98 -16.98
N VAL A 158 25.40 7.05 -16.43
CA VAL A 158 26.78 7.53 -16.71
C VAL A 158 27.74 6.87 -15.71
N LYS A 159 28.54 5.95 -16.19
CA LYS A 159 29.58 5.29 -15.39
C LYS A 159 30.90 6.03 -15.56
N VAL A 160 31.55 6.40 -14.47
CA VAL A 160 32.83 7.09 -14.46
C VAL A 160 33.79 6.31 -13.57
N LYS A 161 35.01 6.12 -14.04
CA LYS A 161 36.05 5.40 -13.32
C LYS A 161 37.32 6.24 -13.25
N ARG A 162 37.98 6.22 -12.10
CA ARG A 162 39.27 6.87 -11.87
C ARG A 162 40.34 6.32 -12.84
N GLY A 163 41.13 7.19 -13.45
CA GLY A 163 42.15 6.85 -14.42
C GLY A 163 41.63 6.51 -15.83
N GLU A 164 40.32 6.63 -16.09
CA GLU A 164 39.80 6.43 -17.45
C GLU A 164 40.09 7.62 -18.35
N GLN A 165 40.34 7.33 -19.64
CA GLN A 165 40.47 8.35 -20.67
C GLN A 165 39.09 8.73 -21.19
N ARG A 166 38.64 9.92 -20.82
CA ARG A 166 37.32 10.48 -21.16
C ARG A 166 37.39 12.00 -21.23
N SER A 167 37.01 12.58 -22.37
CA SER A 167 36.95 14.03 -22.41
C SER A 167 35.81 14.58 -21.53
N MET A 168 36.06 15.66 -20.81
CA MET A 168 35.08 16.37 -20.00
C MET A 168 33.83 16.73 -20.83
N THR A 169 34.00 17.21 -22.07
CA THR A 169 32.87 17.56 -22.96
C THR A 169 31.93 16.36 -23.18
N ARG A 170 32.48 15.15 -23.37
CA ARG A 170 31.68 13.94 -23.53
C ARG A 170 30.88 13.62 -22.24
N LEU A 171 31.48 13.79 -21.07
CA LEU A 171 30.79 13.62 -19.79
C LEU A 171 29.60 14.60 -19.70
N LEU A 172 29.82 15.88 -20.03
CA LEU A 172 28.76 16.90 -19.97
C LEU A 172 27.58 16.58 -20.87
N TYR A 173 27.81 16.09 -22.11
CA TYR A 173 26.72 15.64 -22.99
C TYR A 173 25.98 14.43 -22.39
N GLN A 174 26.68 13.45 -21.81
CA GLN A 174 26.04 12.30 -21.17
C GLN A 174 25.19 12.71 -19.96
N LEU A 175 25.63 13.71 -19.17
CA LEU A 175 24.83 14.23 -18.06
C LEU A 175 23.54 14.91 -18.57
N VAL A 176 23.61 15.67 -19.67
CA VAL A 176 22.42 16.28 -20.27
C VAL A 176 21.47 15.21 -20.80
N ASP A 177 21.99 14.19 -21.49
CA ASP A 177 21.18 13.04 -21.94
C ASP A 177 20.56 12.28 -20.77
N ALA A 178 21.22 12.24 -19.60
CA ALA A 178 20.71 11.70 -18.33
C ALA A 178 19.82 12.70 -17.55
N LEU A 179 19.32 13.75 -18.19
CA LEU A 179 18.39 14.75 -17.65
C LEU A 179 18.98 15.67 -16.57
N TYR A 180 20.31 15.80 -16.48
CA TYR A 180 20.94 16.80 -15.63
C TYR A 180 21.02 18.15 -16.35
N SER A 181 20.71 19.24 -15.66
CA SER A 181 20.78 20.59 -16.19
C SER A 181 22.06 21.31 -15.73
N ARG A 182 22.73 22.04 -16.65
CA ARG A 182 23.87 22.89 -16.26
C ARG A 182 23.38 24.10 -15.49
N THR A 183 24.02 24.41 -14.38
CA THR A 183 23.76 25.63 -13.59
C THR A 183 25.04 26.35 -13.22
N GLU A 184 24.95 27.66 -13.03
CA GLU A 184 26.03 28.49 -12.49
C GLU A 184 25.59 29.23 -11.20
N VAL A 185 24.29 29.25 -10.92
CA VAL A 185 23.69 30.02 -9.82
C VAL A 185 23.21 29.11 -8.69
N GLU A 186 22.30 28.23 -8.98
CA GLU A 186 21.66 27.38 -7.98
C GLU A 186 22.07 25.91 -8.15
N PHE A 187 22.93 25.43 -7.24
CA PHE A 187 23.39 24.03 -7.25
C PHE A 187 22.43 23.15 -6.46
N LYS A 188 21.44 22.59 -7.15
CA LYS A 188 20.38 21.75 -6.60
C LYS A 188 20.35 20.37 -7.27
N ARG A 189 19.54 19.47 -6.72
CA ARG A 189 19.37 18.10 -7.26
C ARG A 189 19.06 18.13 -8.76
N GLY A 190 19.67 17.19 -9.50
CA GLY A 190 19.53 17.11 -10.96
C GLY A 190 20.26 18.19 -11.72
N THR A 191 21.20 18.91 -11.09
CA THR A 191 22.04 19.90 -11.77
C THR A 191 23.53 19.57 -11.69
N PHE A 192 24.30 20.10 -12.62
CA PHE A 192 25.77 20.06 -12.59
C PHE A 192 26.37 21.43 -12.87
N ARG A 193 27.55 21.67 -12.35
CA ARG A 193 28.33 22.89 -12.63
C ARG A 193 29.76 22.52 -13.00
N VAL A 194 30.40 23.42 -13.78
CA VAL A 194 31.77 23.23 -14.26
C VAL A 194 32.63 24.38 -13.79
N ARG A 195 33.76 24.10 -13.19
CA ARG A 195 34.73 25.07 -12.70
C ARG A 195 36.14 24.63 -13.10
N GLY A 196 36.68 25.20 -14.19
CA GLY A 196 37.97 24.75 -14.74
C GLY A 196 37.88 23.28 -15.18
N ASP A 197 38.76 22.47 -14.64
CA ASP A 197 38.83 21.01 -14.93
C ASP A 197 38.00 20.17 -13.96
N THR A 198 37.11 20.80 -13.20
CA THR A 198 36.25 20.13 -12.19
C THR A 198 34.79 20.20 -12.60
N VAL A 199 34.09 19.06 -12.48
CA VAL A 199 32.65 18.92 -12.68
C VAL A 199 32.01 18.48 -11.36
N ASP A 200 31.20 19.35 -10.78
CA ASP A 200 30.38 19.01 -9.60
C ASP A 200 28.96 18.62 -10.07
N ILE A 201 28.43 17.49 -9.62
CA ILE A 201 27.13 16.93 -10.02
C ILE A 201 26.30 16.70 -8.76
N CYS A 202 25.20 17.44 -8.60
CA CYS A 202 24.24 17.21 -7.53
C CYS A 202 23.29 16.07 -7.95
N ILE A 203 23.46 14.89 -7.36
CA ILE A 203 22.72 13.68 -7.79
C ILE A 203 21.22 13.80 -7.48
N GLY A 204 20.36 13.32 -8.41
CA GLY A 204 18.90 13.44 -8.30
C GLY A 204 18.27 12.54 -7.21
N TYR A 205 18.96 11.47 -6.80
CA TYR A 205 18.48 10.39 -5.93
C TYR A 205 19.17 10.31 -4.56
N GLY A 206 19.97 11.33 -4.20
CA GLY A 206 20.72 11.35 -2.93
C GLY A 206 20.85 12.73 -2.34
N GLU A 207 21.51 12.82 -1.19
CA GLU A 207 21.77 14.08 -0.46
C GLU A 207 23.09 14.74 -0.89
N ASN A 208 24.04 13.96 -1.35
CA ASN A 208 25.40 14.40 -1.63
C ASN A 208 25.57 14.77 -3.11
N ALA A 209 26.64 15.48 -3.40
CA ALA A 209 27.10 15.72 -4.74
C ALA A 209 28.38 14.92 -5.05
N VAL A 210 28.61 14.70 -6.33
CA VAL A 210 29.80 14.03 -6.86
C VAL A 210 30.70 15.07 -7.51
N ARG A 211 31.95 15.11 -7.16
CA ARG A 211 32.98 15.91 -7.79
C ARG A 211 33.87 15.02 -8.63
N ILE A 212 34.07 15.37 -9.90
CA ILE A 212 34.96 14.69 -10.83
C ILE A 212 35.99 15.70 -11.28
N GLU A 213 37.27 15.41 -10.99
CA GLU A 213 38.41 16.24 -11.36
C GLU A 213 39.14 15.61 -12.54
N PHE A 214 39.49 16.43 -13.53
CA PHE A 214 40.14 16.00 -14.74
C PHE A 214 41.58 16.55 -14.83
N PHE A 215 42.48 15.74 -15.34
CA PHE A 215 43.77 16.17 -15.79
C PHE A 215 43.86 15.95 -17.32
N GLY A 216 43.56 17.00 -18.09
CA GLY A 216 43.37 16.87 -19.55
C GLY A 216 42.13 16.05 -19.88
N ASP A 217 42.31 14.90 -20.55
CA ASP A 217 41.24 13.95 -20.88
C ASP A 217 41.22 12.72 -19.94
N GLU A 218 41.92 12.75 -18.81
CA GLU A 218 41.94 11.69 -17.82
C GLU A 218 41.15 12.09 -16.58
N VAL A 219 40.36 11.17 -16.03
CA VAL A 219 39.67 11.35 -14.75
C VAL A 219 40.69 11.11 -13.62
N GLU A 220 41.17 12.19 -12.98
CA GLU A 220 42.17 12.12 -11.93
C GLU A 220 41.59 11.64 -10.61
N GLN A 221 40.46 12.25 -10.19
CA GLN A 221 39.82 11.95 -8.91
C GLN A 221 38.28 11.98 -9.01
N ILE A 222 37.65 11.12 -8.22
CA ILE A 222 36.19 11.10 -8.00
C ILE A 222 35.96 11.20 -6.50
N SER A 223 35.23 12.21 -6.05
CA SER A 223 34.92 12.40 -4.63
C SER A 223 33.45 12.71 -4.38
N ILE A 224 32.97 12.30 -3.20
CA ILE A 224 31.67 12.69 -2.66
C ILE A 224 31.88 13.97 -1.87
N ILE A 225 31.03 14.96 -2.14
CA ILE A 225 31.07 16.27 -1.46
C ILE A 225 29.69 16.66 -0.92
N ASP A 226 29.66 17.47 0.11
CA ASP A 226 28.46 18.14 0.57
C ASP A 226 28.05 19.23 -0.46
N PRO A 227 26.80 19.23 -0.98
CA PRO A 227 26.40 20.15 -2.04
C PRO A 227 26.36 21.62 -1.61
N VAL A 228 26.18 21.90 -0.31
CA VAL A 228 26.04 23.24 0.25
C VAL A 228 27.41 23.85 0.56
N SER A 229 28.22 23.15 1.35
CA SER A 229 29.54 23.60 1.79
C SER A 229 30.66 23.30 0.79
N GLY A 230 30.48 22.30 -0.08
CA GLY A 230 31.52 21.75 -0.94
C GLY A 230 32.57 20.92 -0.20
N ALA A 231 32.32 20.59 1.08
CA ALA A 231 33.24 19.83 1.89
C ALA A 231 33.39 18.39 1.39
N PHE A 232 34.64 17.90 1.39
CA PHE A 232 34.94 16.50 1.05
C PHE A 232 34.35 15.54 2.09
N ILE A 233 33.73 14.48 1.61
CA ILE A 233 33.13 13.41 2.45
C ILE A 233 33.88 12.10 2.25
N ASP A 234 34.06 11.65 1.00
CA ASP A 234 34.66 10.36 0.68
C ASP A 234 35.28 10.37 -0.73
N GLU A 235 36.19 9.42 -1.02
CA GLU A 235 36.82 9.24 -2.33
C GLU A 235 36.37 7.88 -2.92
N LEU A 236 36.12 7.88 -4.24
CA LEU A 236 35.63 6.71 -4.96
C LEU A 236 36.57 6.33 -6.12
N ASP A 237 36.73 5.04 -6.38
CA ASP A 237 37.40 4.53 -7.56
C ASP A 237 36.48 4.53 -8.80
N GLU A 238 35.19 4.33 -8.60
CA GLU A 238 34.18 4.35 -9.67
C GLU A 238 32.83 4.78 -9.14
N ILE A 239 32.02 5.39 -10.02
CA ILE A 239 30.67 5.80 -9.71
C ILE A 239 29.74 5.57 -10.89
N SER A 240 28.48 5.20 -10.59
CA SER A 240 27.37 5.15 -11.52
C SER A 240 26.41 6.27 -11.22
N ILE A 241 26.29 7.24 -12.12
CA ILE A 241 25.36 8.37 -12.01
C ILE A 241 24.10 8.02 -12.79
N TYR A 242 23.02 7.82 -12.07
CA TYR A 242 21.71 7.49 -12.64
C TYR A 242 21.00 8.76 -13.13
N PRO A 243 20.05 8.63 -14.07
CA PRO A 243 19.28 9.77 -14.57
C PRO A 243 18.59 10.56 -13.46
N ALA A 244 18.49 11.88 -13.66
CA ALA A 244 17.83 12.80 -12.73
C ALA A 244 16.30 12.78 -12.81
N GLY A 245 15.71 11.99 -13.70
CA GLY A 245 14.26 11.82 -13.86
C GLY A 245 13.89 10.41 -14.32
N ASN A 246 12.62 10.02 -14.07
CA ASN A 246 12.15 8.66 -14.37
C ASN A 246 11.84 8.42 -15.86
N PHE A 247 11.48 9.47 -16.61
CA PHE A 247 11.11 9.36 -18.02
C PHE A 247 12.29 9.76 -18.92
N VAL A 248 13.15 8.80 -19.18
CA VAL A 248 14.34 8.99 -20.02
C VAL A 248 14.09 8.38 -21.39
N THR A 249 14.43 9.08 -22.46
CA THR A 249 14.32 8.58 -23.84
C THR A 249 15.50 9.04 -24.69
N THR A 250 15.84 8.29 -25.75
CA THR A 250 16.90 8.71 -26.68
C THR A 250 16.38 9.73 -27.70
N LYS A 251 17.27 10.53 -28.27
CA LYS A 251 16.92 11.53 -29.30
C LYS A 251 16.26 10.89 -30.52
N GLU A 252 16.76 9.72 -30.96
CA GLU A 252 16.17 9.00 -32.09
C GLU A 252 14.76 8.51 -31.76
N ARG A 253 14.55 8.00 -30.54
CA ARG A 253 13.21 7.54 -30.08
C ARG A 253 12.25 8.71 -29.92
N SER A 254 12.71 9.85 -29.42
CA SER A 254 11.92 11.08 -29.31
C SER A 254 11.47 11.58 -30.70
N ALA A 255 12.36 11.61 -31.68
CA ALA A 255 12.00 12.01 -33.03
C ALA A 255 10.96 11.07 -33.66
N LYS A 256 11.12 9.74 -33.46
CA LYS A 256 10.14 8.75 -33.89
C LYS A 256 8.80 8.90 -33.20
N ALA A 257 8.81 9.15 -31.90
CA ALA A 257 7.61 9.37 -31.10
C ALA A 257 6.81 10.58 -31.62
N ILE A 258 7.49 11.68 -31.90
CA ILE A 258 6.86 12.91 -32.47
C ILE A 258 6.17 12.59 -33.79
N SER A 259 6.81 11.84 -34.70
CA SER A 259 6.20 11.43 -35.96
C SER A 259 4.96 10.56 -35.75
N GLN A 260 5.05 9.55 -34.87
CA GLN A 260 3.93 8.67 -34.57
C GLN A 260 2.75 9.41 -33.92
N ILE A 261 3.01 10.37 -33.02
CA ILE A 261 1.96 11.21 -32.42
C ILE A 261 1.26 12.04 -33.52
N GLN A 262 1.99 12.56 -34.50
CA GLN A 262 1.41 13.31 -35.62
C GLN A 262 0.53 12.42 -36.50
N ASP A 263 1.01 11.22 -36.83
CA ASP A 263 0.26 10.26 -37.66
C ASP A 263 -1.05 9.83 -36.96
N ASP A 264 -0.97 9.46 -35.65
CA ASP A 264 -2.16 9.09 -34.86
C ASP A 264 -3.14 10.26 -34.67
N MET A 265 -2.63 11.51 -34.55
CA MET A 265 -3.47 12.69 -34.51
C MET A 265 -4.27 12.87 -35.80
N VAL A 266 -3.60 12.73 -36.97
CA VAL A 266 -4.28 12.86 -38.27
C VAL A 266 -5.34 11.78 -38.41
N ALA A 267 -5.01 10.52 -38.13
CA ALA A 267 -5.93 9.38 -38.21
C ALA A 267 -7.16 9.57 -37.29
N GLN A 268 -6.92 10.02 -36.04
CA GLN A 268 -8.02 10.25 -35.09
C GLN A 268 -8.91 11.45 -35.49
N CYS A 269 -8.32 12.51 -36.06
CA CYS A 269 -9.10 13.63 -36.59
C CYS A 269 -9.95 13.23 -37.79
N GLU A 270 -9.43 12.42 -38.72
CA GLU A 270 -10.18 11.85 -39.83
C GLU A 270 -11.35 11.00 -39.32
N TYR A 271 -11.11 10.10 -38.37
CA TYR A 271 -12.17 9.32 -37.74
C TYR A 271 -13.26 10.19 -37.12
N PHE A 272 -12.90 11.28 -36.40
CA PHE A 272 -13.89 12.20 -35.87
C PHE A 272 -14.69 12.94 -36.96
N HIS A 273 -14.06 13.28 -38.06
CA HIS A 273 -14.76 13.89 -39.20
C HIS A 273 -15.76 12.92 -39.85
N GLU A 274 -15.39 11.65 -40.02
CA GLU A 274 -16.26 10.60 -40.57
C GLU A 274 -17.54 10.38 -39.74
N ILE A 275 -17.40 10.42 -38.41
CA ILE A 275 -18.56 10.26 -37.50
C ILE A 275 -19.27 11.57 -37.15
N GLY A 276 -18.90 12.69 -37.80
CA GLY A 276 -19.55 14.00 -37.63
C GLY A 276 -19.15 14.78 -36.38
N LYS A 277 -18.10 14.34 -35.61
CA LYS A 277 -17.59 15.01 -34.42
C LYS A 277 -16.52 16.08 -34.79
N HIS A 278 -16.92 17.12 -35.49
CA HIS A 278 -16.00 18.15 -36.00
C HIS A 278 -15.38 19.02 -34.90
N LEU A 279 -16.11 19.24 -33.80
CA LEU A 279 -15.60 20.01 -32.66
C LEU A 279 -14.50 19.25 -31.92
N GLU A 280 -14.68 17.96 -31.71
CA GLU A 280 -13.72 17.05 -31.10
C GLU A 280 -12.44 16.94 -31.93
N ALA A 281 -12.59 16.83 -33.27
CA ALA A 281 -11.45 16.83 -34.18
C ALA A 281 -10.61 18.12 -34.05
N LYS A 282 -11.27 19.28 -34.05
CA LYS A 282 -10.60 20.58 -33.91
C LYS A 282 -9.90 20.70 -32.55
N ARG A 283 -10.57 20.32 -31.47
CA ARG A 283 -10.02 20.34 -30.09
C ARG A 283 -8.78 19.46 -29.98
N LEU A 284 -8.88 18.22 -30.46
CA LEU A 284 -7.77 17.27 -30.45
C LEU A 284 -6.56 17.80 -31.22
N LYS A 285 -6.78 18.29 -32.43
CA LYS A 285 -5.70 18.85 -33.28
C LYS A 285 -4.98 19.99 -32.58
N GLN A 286 -5.71 20.98 -32.07
CA GLN A 286 -5.13 22.14 -31.39
C GLN A 286 -4.32 21.70 -30.15
N ARG A 287 -4.84 20.75 -29.39
CA ARG A 287 -4.14 20.27 -28.20
C ARG A 287 -2.86 19.53 -28.53
N VAL A 288 -2.90 18.61 -29.48
CA VAL A 288 -1.72 17.80 -29.84
C VAL A 288 -0.65 18.65 -30.53
N GLU A 289 -1.05 19.60 -31.42
CA GLU A 289 -0.10 20.51 -32.07
C GLU A 289 0.64 21.37 -31.01
N TYR A 290 -0.09 21.90 -30.01
CA TYR A 290 0.50 22.64 -28.90
C TYR A 290 1.47 21.78 -28.07
N ASP A 291 1.05 20.56 -27.68
CA ASP A 291 1.89 19.65 -26.92
C ASP A 291 3.17 19.26 -27.70
N LEU A 292 3.07 19.08 -29.04
CA LEU A 292 4.22 18.77 -29.91
C LEU A 292 5.20 19.94 -30.04
N GLU A 293 4.72 21.19 -30.09
CA GLU A 293 5.60 22.37 -30.06
C GLU A 293 6.40 22.40 -28.75
N PHE A 294 5.71 22.20 -27.61
CA PHE A 294 6.39 22.14 -26.31
C PHE A 294 7.44 21.03 -26.24
N ILE A 295 7.13 19.84 -26.74
CA ILE A 295 8.07 18.71 -26.76
C ILE A 295 9.29 19.03 -27.63
N LYS A 296 9.11 19.70 -28.77
CA LYS A 296 10.22 20.07 -29.69
C LYS A 296 11.14 21.13 -29.10
N GLU A 297 10.57 22.15 -28.43
CA GLU A 297 11.32 23.28 -27.88
C GLU A 297 11.94 22.97 -26.52
N MET A 298 11.16 22.32 -25.62
CA MET A 298 11.52 22.14 -24.23
C MET A 298 11.90 20.69 -23.86
N GLY A 299 11.66 19.74 -24.76
CA GLY A 299 11.85 18.31 -24.50
C GLY A 299 10.73 17.63 -23.68
N TYR A 300 9.76 18.40 -23.20
CA TYR A 300 8.62 17.88 -22.43
C TYR A 300 7.34 18.71 -22.71
N CYS A 301 6.18 18.22 -22.27
CA CYS A 301 4.94 19.01 -22.22
C CYS A 301 4.13 18.68 -20.97
N PRO A 302 3.23 19.58 -20.50
CA PRO A 302 2.27 19.26 -19.45
C PRO A 302 1.38 18.09 -19.87
N GLY A 303 1.41 16.97 -19.08
CA GLY A 303 0.69 15.76 -19.42
C GLY A 303 1.40 14.83 -20.40
N ILE A 304 2.74 14.93 -20.51
CA ILE A 304 3.58 14.06 -21.38
C ILE A 304 3.34 12.56 -21.13
N GLU A 305 2.90 12.19 -19.95
CA GLU A 305 2.53 10.81 -19.61
C GLU A 305 1.42 10.25 -20.52
N ASN A 306 0.56 11.09 -21.10
CA ASN A 306 -0.46 10.66 -22.06
C ASN A 306 0.13 10.18 -23.39
N TYR A 307 1.40 10.50 -23.64
CA TYR A 307 2.18 10.09 -24.80
C TYR A 307 3.23 9.01 -24.46
N SER A 308 3.25 8.49 -23.23
CA SER A 308 4.29 7.56 -22.74
C SER A 308 4.49 6.34 -23.65
N ARG A 309 3.41 5.81 -24.27
CA ARG A 309 3.47 4.67 -25.19
C ARG A 309 4.48 4.89 -26.33
N TYR A 310 4.51 6.09 -26.92
CA TYR A 310 5.41 6.40 -28.03
C TYR A 310 6.86 6.53 -27.56
N PHE A 311 7.09 7.16 -26.41
CA PHE A 311 8.42 7.35 -25.84
C PHE A 311 9.02 6.06 -25.29
N ASP A 312 8.21 5.18 -24.73
CA ASP A 312 8.62 3.85 -24.24
C ASP A 312 8.80 2.83 -25.37
N GLY A 313 8.29 3.13 -26.58
CA GLY A 313 8.31 2.21 -27.73
C GLY A 313 7.37 1.02 -27.59
N ARG A 314 6.31 1.14 -26.78
CA ARG A 314 5.27 0.12 -26.57
C ARG A 314 4.27 0.10 -27.72
N SER A 315 3.75 -1.08 -28.03
CA SER A 315 2.60 -1.23 -28.92
C SER A 315 1.29 -0.86 -28.19
N GLU A 316 0.24 -0.59 -28.95
CA GLU A 316 -1.08 -0.33 -28.44
C GLU A 316 -1.57 -1.44 -27.52
N GLY A 317 -2.18 -1.07 -26.37
CA GLY A 317 -2.71 -2.00 -25.38
C GLY A 317 -1.67 -2.69 -24.49
N MET A 318 -0.37 -2.56 -24.79
CA MET A 318 0.67 -3.09 -23.89
C MET A 318 0.64 -2.39 -22.54
N ARG A 319 0.89 -3.17 -21.47
CA ARG A 319 1.02 -2.61 -20.12
C ARG A 319 2.20 -1.62 -20.02
N PRO A 320 2.12 -0.61 -19.18
CA PRO A 320 3.26 0.27 -18.91
C PRO A 320 4.35 -0.47 -18.14
N PHE A 321 5.59 0.03 -18.27
CA PHE A 321 6.66 -0.35 -17.38
C PHE A 321 6.46 0.33 -16.03
N CYS A 322 6.47 -0.45 -14.95
CA CYS A 322 6.25 0.04 -13.60
C CYS A 322 7.42 -0.33 -12.68
N LEU A 323 7.37 0.06 -11.42
CA LEU A 323 8.45 -0.24 -10.46
C LEU A 323 8.79 -1.73 -10.39
N ILE A 324 7.80 -2.60 -10.55
CA ILE A 324 7.97 -4.06 -10.45
C ILE A 324 8.91 -4.57 -11.55
N ASP A 325 8.94 -3.92 -12.72
CA ASP A 325 9.85 -4.28 -13.83
C ASP A 325 11.33 -3.99 -13.53
N TYR A 326 11.63 -3.22 -12.49
CA TYR A 326 13.00 -2.92 -12.06
C TYR A 326 13.57 -3.99 -11.14
N PHE A 327 12.72 -4.84 -10.56
CA PHE A 327 13.13 -5.93 -9.71
C PHE A 327 13.78 -7.10 -10.48
N PRO A 328 14.73 -7.81 -9.87
CA PRO A 328 15.18 -9.08 -10.41
C PRO A 328 14.05 -10.13 -10.32
N LYS A 329 14.07 -11.16 -11.17
CA LYS A 329 12.96 -12.13 -11.30
C LYS A 329 12.62 -12.92 -10.03
N ASP A 330 13.56 -13.04 -9.10
CA ASP A 330 13.44 -13.85 -7.89
C ASP A 330 13.10 -13.04 -6.64
N PHE A 331 12.59 -11.82 -6.77
CA PHE A 331 12.15 -11.02 -5.64
C PHE A 331 10.89 -11.61 -4.96
N ILE A 332 10.63 -11.20 -3.73
CA ILE A 332 9.46 -11.60 -2.95
C ILE A 332 8.54 -10.40 -2.78
N THR A 333 7.24 -10.62 -2.95
CA THR A 333 6.21 -9.59 -2.71
C THR A 333 5.49 -9.85 -1.40
N PHE A 334 5.61 -8.95 -0.43
CA PHE A 334 4.76 -8.91 0.76
C PHE A 334 3.61 -7.94 0.51
N ILE A 335 2.39 -8.38 0.76
CA ILE A 335 1.19 -7.54 0.60
C ILE A 335 0.62 -7.34 2.00
N ASP A 336 0.94 -6.19 2.59
CA ASP A 336 0.47 -5.84 3.93
C ASP A 336 -0.99 -5.38 3.89
N GLU A 337 -1.73 -5.73 4.95
CA GLU A 337 -3.19 -5.60 5.03
C GLU A 337 -3.86 -6.03 3.70
N SER A 338 -3.51 -7.23 3.23
CA SER A 338 -3.83 -7.74 1.90
C SER A 338 -5.33 -7.71 1.57
N HIS A 339 -6.19 -7.94 2.57
CA HIS A 339 -7.66 -7.87 2.47
C HIS A 339 -8.18 -6.48 2.04
N VAL A 340 -7.35 -5.42 2.13
CA VAL A 340 -7.64 -4.05 1.66
C VAL A 340 -6.82 -3.72 0.43
N THR A 341 -5.53 -4.05 0.44
CA THR A 341 -4.59 -3.73 -0.63
C THR A 341 -4.99 -4.39 -1.96
N LEU A 342 -5.39 -5.66 -1.94
CA LEU A 342 -5.77 -6.39 -3.16
C LEU A 342 -7.05 -5.86 -3.82
N PRO A 343 -8.16 -5.61 -3.09
CA PRO A 343 -9.33 -4.95 -3.66
C PRO A 343 -9.01 -3.57 -4.24
N GLN A 344 -8.12 -2.79 -3.62
CA GLN A 344 -7.67 -1.50 -4.14
C GLN A 344 -6.93 -1.66 -5.47
N ILE A 345 -5.96 -2.59 -5.56
CA ILE A 345 -5.25 -2.90 -6.81
C ILE A 345 -6.23 -3.28 -7.92
N ARG A 346 -7.23 -4.11 -7.60
CA ARG A 346 -8.25 -4.57 -8.55
C ARG A 346 -9.11 -3.44 -9.08
N ALA A 347 -9.44 -2.46 -8.25
CA ALA A 347 -10.33 -1.34 -8.61
C ALA A 347 -9.64 -0.23 -9.43
N MET A 348 -8.31 -0.07 -9.31
CA MET A 348 -7.58 1.09 -9.87
C MET A 348 -7.70 1.21 -11.38
N TYR A 349 -7.56 0.11 -12.12
CA TYR A 349 -7.65 0.12 -13.58
C TYR A 349 -9.01 0.61 -14.08
N GLY A 350 -10.11 0.14 -13.49
CA GLY A 350 -11.47 0.47 -13.94
C GLY A 350 -11.78 1.97 -13.86
N GLY A 351 -11.40 2.62 -12.76
CA GLY A 351 -11.61 4.05 -12.57
C GLY A 351 -10.79 4.92 -13.54
N ASP A 352 -9.51 4.57 -13.75
CA ASP A 352 -8.64 5.29 -14.69
C ASP A 352 -9.12 5.11 -16.14
N HIS A 353 -9.48 3.90 -16.53
CA HIS A 353 -9.98 3.58 -17.87
C HIS A 353 -11.26 4.34 -18.20
N SER A 354 -12.27 4.34 -17.32
CA SER A 354 -13.53 5.06 -17.54
C SER A 354 -13.30 6.56 -17.75
N ARG A 355 -12.48 7.18 -16.93
CA ARG A 355 -12.14 8.60 -17.03
C ARG A 355 -11.45 8.93 -18.35
N LYS A 356 -10.44 8.15 -18.75
CA LYS A 356 -9.66 8.38 -19.97
C LYS A 356 -10.44 8.08 -21.24
N SER A 357 -11.30 7.07 -21.22
CA SER A 357 -12.19 6.78 -22.35
C SER A 357 -13.07 7.98 -22.69
N VAL A 358 -13.61 8.68 -21.70
CA VAL A 358 -14.37 9.91 -21.91
C VAL A 358 -13.51 11.02 -22.50
N LEU A 359 -12.28 11.22 -22.00
CA LEU A 359 -11.35 12.23 -22.55
C LEU A 359 -11.00 11.97 -24.02
N VAL A 360 -10.82 10.72 -24.41
CA VAL A 360 -10.56 10.30 -25.79
C VAL A 360 -11.79 10.49 -26.66
N GLU A 361 -12.97 10.06 -26.21
CA GLU A 361 -14.23 10.13 -26.96
C GLU A 361 -14.62 11.56 -27.30
N TYR A 362 -14.32 12.52 -26.41
CA TYR A 362 -14.65 13.93 -26.59
C TYR A 362 -13.47 14.79 -27.11
N GLY A 363 -12.42 14.16 -27.64
CA GLY A 363 -11.31 14.83 -28.33
C GLY A 363 -10.36 15.64 -27.43
N PHE A 364 -10.31 15.35 -26.13
CA PHE A 364 -9.32 15.99 -25.24
C PHE A 364 -7.96 15.30 -25.28
N ARG A 365 -7.92 13.99 -25.57
CA ARG A 365 -6.70 13.21 -25.63
C ARG A 365 -6.73 12.20 -26.78
N LEU A 366 -5.52 11.81 -27.26
CA LEU A 366 -5.34 10.71 -28.21
C LEU A 366 -5.69 9.37 -27.56
N PRO A 367 -6.08 8.33 -28.33
CA PRO A 367 -6.28 6.97 -27.81
C PRO A 367 -5.11 6.43 -27.00
N ALA A 368 -3.88 6.82 -27.34
CA ALA A 368 -2.66 6.47 -26.60
C ALA A 368 -2.67 6.84 -25.12
N ALA A 369 -3.46 7.84 -24.72
CA ALA A 369 -3.63 8.20 -23.31
C ALA A 369 -4.20 7.06 -22.46
N ALA A 370 -4.99 6.15 -23.07
CA ALA A 370 -5.51 4.97 -22.40
C ALA A 370 -4.43 3.94 -22.04
N ASP A 371 -3.26 3.97 -22.70
CA ASP A 371 -2.13 3.09 -22.44
C ASP A 371 -1.20 3.59 -21.30
N ASN A 372 -1.39 4.84 -20.87
CA ASN A 372 -0.81 5.34 -19.61
C ASN A 372 -1.79 5.01 -18.47
N ARG A 373 -1.74 3.82 -17.94
CA ARG A 373 -2.71 3.26 -16.99
C ARG A 373 -2.01 2.49 -15.87
N PRO A 374 -2.66 2.27 -14.74
CA PRO A 374 -2.16 1.28 -13.80
C PRO A 374 -2.25 -0.12 -14.41
N LEU A 375 -1.50 -1.05 -13.85
CA LEU A 375 -1.60 -2.46 -14.21
C LEU A 375 -3.04 -2.95 -14.01
N LYS A 376 -3.48 -3.85 -14.90
CA LYS A 376 -4.64 -4.69 -14.63
C LYS A 376 -4.29 -5.71 -13.55
N PHE A 377 -5.28 -6.22 -12.84
CA PHE A 377 -5.05 -7.15 -11.74
C PHE A 377 -4.33 -8.44 -12.19
N ASN A 378 -4.71 -9.00 -13.35
CA ASN A 378 -4.02 -10.16 -13.93
C ASN A 378 -2.55 -9.87 -14.32
N GLU A 379 -2.28 -8.67 -14.87
CA GLU A 379 -0.91 -8.25 -15.18
C GLU A 379 -0.06 -8.13 -13.90
N PHE A 380 -0.65 -7.61 -12.82
CA PHE A 380 0.00 -7.57 -11.52
C PHE A 380 0.31 -8.98 -11.00
N GLU A 381 -0.65 -9.91 -11.11
CA GLU A 381 -0.43 -11.30 -10.70
C GLU A 381 0.71 -11.98 -11.46
N GLU A 382 0.83 -11.72 -12.76
CA GLU A 382 1.84 -12.32 -13.63
C GLU A 382 3.26 -11.85 -13.34
N ILE A 383 3.43 -10.55 -13.03
CA ILE A 383 4.78 -9.96 -12.84
C ILE A 383 5.26 -9.98 -11.39
N THR A 384 4.36 -10.10 -10.41
CA THR A 384 4.75 -10.31 -9.01
C THR A 384 5.03 -11.78 -8.78
N GLY A 385 6.27 -12.12 -8.46
CA GLY A 385 6.69 -13.49 -8.16
C GLY A 385 5.97 -14.11 -6.96
N GLN A 386 6.71 -14.83 -6.12
CA GLN A 386 6.17 -15.41 -4.90
C GLN A 386 5.64 -14.34 -3.95
N LYS A 387 4.49 -14.62 -3.30
CA LYS A 387 3.75 -13.64 -2.50
C LYS A 387 3.55 -14.10 -1.08
N VAL A 388 3.63 -13.17 -0.16
CA VAL A 388 3.22 -13.35 1.24
C VAL A 388 2.09 -12.37 1.52
N PHE A 389 0.88 -12.90 1.69
CA PHE A 389 -0.26 -12.10 2.12
C PHE A 389 -0.22 -11.91 3.63
N VAL A 390 -0.17 -10.69 4.08
CA VAL A 390 -0.10 -10.36 5.51
C VAL A 390 -1.40 -9.70 5.94
N SER A 391 -2.15 -10.32 6.83
CA SER A 391 -3.44 -9.81 7.28
C SER A 391 -3.84 -10.36 8.65
N ALA A 392 -4.59 -9.57 9.43
CA ALA A 392 -5.28 -10.07 10.64
C ALA A 392 -6.61 -10.77 10.29
N THR A 393 -7.16 -10.48 9.10
CA THR A 393 -8.46 -10.95 8.61
C THR A 393 -8.38 -11.20 7.11
N PRO A 394 -7.65 -12.23 6.65
CA PRO A 394 -7.50 -12.52 5.23
C PRO A 394 -8.85 -12.74 4.55
N ALA A 395 -8.95 -12.38 3.26
CA ALA A 395 -10.14 -12.55 2.46
C ALA A 395 -10.09 -13.91 1.72
N GLU A 396 -11.19 -14.25 1.06
CA GLU A 396 -11.33 -15.49 0.30
C GLU A 396 -10.24 -15.65 -0.78
N TYR A 397 -9.91 -14.53 -1.45
CA TYR A 397 -8.89 -14.53 -2.49
C TYR A 397 -7.51 -14.96 -1.95
N GLU A 398 -7.06 -14.43 -0.81
CA GLU A 398 -5.76 -14.79 -0.21
C GLU A 398 -5.73 -16.27 0.18
N LEU A 399 -6.82 -16.76 0.76
CA LEU A 399 -6.95 -18.15 1.17
C LEU A 399 -6.99 -19.10 -0.04
N GLU A 400 -7.68 -18.71 -1.10
CA GLU A 400 -7.70 -19.46 -2.36
C GLU A 400 -6.33 -19.51 -3.03
N LYS A 401 -5.65 -18.34 -3.12
CA LYS A 401 -4.33 -18.23 -3.78
C LYS A 401 -3.23 -18.94 -3.00
N SER A 402 -3.29 -18.95 -1.69
CA SER A 402 -2.38 -19.72 -0.84
C SER A 402 -2.77 -21.18 -0.69
N GLU A 403 -3.79 -21.64 -1.43
CA GLU A 403 -4.28 -23.02 -1.38
C GLU A 403 -4.54 -23.52 0.07
N GLY A 404 -4.95 -22.61 0.95
CA GLY A 404 -5.14 -22.87 2.37
C GLY A 404 -3.85 -22.91 3.19
N LEU A 405 -2.69 -22.56 2.62
CA LEU A 405 -1.44 -22.42 3.38
C LEU A 405 -1.49 -21.16 4.21
N VAL A 406 -1.97 -21.28 5.42
CA VAL A 406 -2.08 -20.20 6.39
C VAL A 406 -1.12 -20.45 7.54
N VAL A 407 -0.24 -19.48 7.77
CA VAL A 407 0.67 -19.44 8.89
C VAL A 407 0.11 -18.51 9.95
N GLU A 408 -0.21 -19.03 11.13
CA GLU A 408 -0.79 -18.23 12.22
C GLU A 408 0.26 -17.55 13.08
N GLN A 409 0.04 -16.27 13.38
CA GLN A 409 0.81 -15.50 14.34
C GLN A 409 -0.14 -14.71 15.25
N VAL A 410 -0.73 -15.40 16.21
CA VAL A 410 -1.78 -14.86 17.10
C VAL A 410 -1.28 -14.52 18.49
N VAL A 411 -0.13 -15.04 18.90
CA VAL A 411 0.48 -14.76 20.19
C VAL A 411 1.26 -13.43 20.13
N ARG A 412 0.94 -12.50 21.04
CA ARG A 412 1.66 -11.24 21.22
C ARG A 412 2.83 -11.42 22.19
N PRO A 413 4.04 -10.99 21.83
CA PRO A 413 5.20 -11.02 22.74
C PRO A 413 4.98 -10.27 24.06
N THR A 414 4.15 -9.21 24.04
CA THR A 414 3.81 -8.38 25.21
C THR A 414 2.88 -9.07 26.20
N GLY A 415 2.33 -10.23 25.85
CA GLY A 415 1.35 -10.94 26.65
C GLY A 415 -0.06 -10.36 26.65
N LEU A 416 -0.30 -9.26 25.91
CA LEU A 416 -1.62 -8.60 25.84
C LEU A 416 -2.67 -9.52 25.22
N LEU A 417 -3.80 -9.63 25.90
CA LEU A 417 -4.94 -10.44 25.47
C LEU A 417 -5.79 -9.67 24.45
N ASP A 418 -6.47 -10.38 23.55
CA ASP A 418 -7.57 -9.78 22.82
C ASP A 418 -8.66 -9.30 23.81
N PRO A 419 -9.33 -8.16 23.56
CA PRO A 419 -10.34 -7.64 24.49
C PRO A 419 -11.53 -8.60 24.58
N PRO A 420 -12.14 -8.78 25.78
CA PRO A 420 -13.41 -9.48 25.87
C PRO A 420 -14.49 -8.73 25.09
N ILE A 421 -15.43 -9.47 24.52
CA ILE A 421 -16.57 -8.91 23.79
C ILE A 421 -17.84 -9.12 24.64
N GLU A 422 -18.51 -8.02 24.98
CA GLU A 422 -19.82 -8.02 25.61
C GLU A 422 -20.90 -7.67 24.60
N VAL A 423 -22.01 -8.38 24.60
CA VAL A 423 -23.19 -8.06 23.81
C VAL A 423 -24.24 -7.47 24.73
N ARG A 424 -24.67 -6.24 24.45
CA ARG A 424 -25.68 -5.52 25.23
C ARG A 424 -26.86 -5.14 24.34
N PRO A 425 -28.09 -5.02 24.87
CA PRO A 425 -29.28 -4.68 24.08
C PRO A 425 -29.17 -3.29 23.45
N THR A 426 -29.82 -3.09 22.31
CA THR A 426 -29.86 -1.77 21.63
C THR A 426 -30.71 -0.76 22.38
N LYS A 427 -31.65 -1.20 23.18
CA LYS A 427 -32.49 -0.34 24.02
C LYS A 427 -31.63 0.42 25.03
N ASN A 428 -31.68 1.75 24.97
CA ASN A 428 -30.88 2.68 25.80
C ASN A 428 -29.37 2.59 25.55
N GLN A 429 -28.93 2.10 24.38
CA GLN A 429 -27.50 1.94 24.03
C GLN A 429 -26.68 3.24 24.19
N VAL A 430 -27.29 4.41 23.95
CA VAL A 430 -26.60 5.70 24.04
C VAL A 430 -26.36 6.11 25.49
N ASP A 431 -27.32 5.86 26.40
CA ASP A 431 -27.18 6.17 27.79
C ASP A 431 -26.20 5.22 28.51
N ASP A 432 -26.27 3.92 28.19
CA ASP A 432 -25.31 2.91 28.67
C ASP A 432 -23.89 3.24 28.19
N LEU A 433 -23.73 3.60 26.93
CA LEU A 433 -22.45 4.02 26.39
C LEU A 433 -21.92 5.30 27.07
N LEU A 434 -22.78 6.26 27.34
CA LEU A 434 -22.40 7.51 28.07
C LEU A 434 -21.84 7.21 29.47
N GLU A 435 -22.42 6.25 30.17
CA GLU A 435 -21.90 5.81 31.47
C GLU A 435 -20.52 5.13 31.33
N GLU A 436 -20.34 4.27 30.37
CA GLU A 436 -19.04 3.62 30.09
C GLU A 436 -17.97 4.64 29.67
N ILE A 437 -18.32 5.64 28.86
CA ILE A 437 -17.42 6.73 28.48
C ILE A 437 -16.95 7.49 29.75
N ARG A 438 -17.83 7.83 30.65
CA ARG A 438 -17.47 8.55 31.90
C ARG A 438 -16.50 7.76 32.76
N LYS A 439 -16.73 6.43 32.92
CA LYS A 439 -15.82 5.52 33.62
C LYS A 439 -14.43 5.52 33.03
N ARG A 440 -14.33 5.54 31.69
CA ARG A 440 -13.03 5.53 30.98
C ARG A 440 -12.33 6.88 31.03
N ALA A 441 -13.08 7.96 30.88
CA ALA A 441 -12.54 9.32 30.98
C ALA A 441 -11.95 9.64 32.38
N GLU A 442 -12.54 9.11 33.47
CA GLU A 442 -11.98 9.18 34.81
C GLU A 442 -10.63 8.49 34.97
N LEU A 443 -10.38 7.48 34.16
CA LEU A 443 -9.11 6.73 34.12
C LEU A 443 -8.10 7.29 33.09
N ASP A 444 -8.43 8.42 32.45
CA ASP A 444 -7.66 8.99 31.32
C ASP A 444 -7.48 8.02 30.13
N GLU A 445 -8.46 7.13 29.94
CA GLU A 445 -8.52 6.20 28.83
C GLU A 445 -9.41 6.73 27.69
N ARG A 446 -9.22 6.20 26.49
CA ARG A 446 -9.90 6.66 25.27
C ARG A 446 -10.94 5.66 24.79
N VAL A 447 -12.00 6.19 24.15
CA VAL A 447 -13.12 5.40 23.66
C VAL A 447 -13.30 5.60 22.15
N LEU A 448 -13.42 4.51 21.40
CA LEU A 448 -13.81 4.51 20.00
C LEU A 448 -15.26 4.06 19.85
N VAL A 449 -16.06 4.82 19.12
CA VAL A 449 -17.48 4.51 18.87
C VAL A 449 -17.71 4.37 17.36
N THR A 450 -18.25 3.22 16.93
CA THR A 450 -18.59 3.01 15.53
C THR A 450 -20.08 3.05 15.27
N THR A 451 -20.47 3.86 14.27
CA THR A 451 -21.86 4.02 13.82
C THR A 451 -22.05 3.49 12.40
N LEU A 452 -23.30 3.38 11.95
CA LEU A 452 -23.63 2.94 10.59
C LEU A 452 -23.70 4.09 9.58
N THR A 453 -24.00 5.32 10.06
CA THR A 453 -24.22 6.47 9.18
C THR A 453 -23.45 7.70 9.66
N LYS A 454 -23.08 8.58 8.72
CA LYS A 454 -22.46 9.88 8.98
C LYS A 454 -23.34 10.73 9.92
N ARG A 455 -24.62 10.83 9.61
CA ARG A 455 -25.59 11.60 10.41
C ARG A 455 -25.64 11.13 11.87
N MET A 456 -25.62 9.80 12.09
CA MET A 456 -25.60 9.26 13.45
C MET A 456 -24.32 9.65 14.21
N ALA A 457 -23.17 9.66 13.51
CA ALA A 457 -21.90 10.09 14.12
C ALA A 457 -21.95 11.56 14.56
N GLU A 458 -22.48 12.45 13.71
CA GLU A 458 -22.63 13.88 14.00
C GLU A 458 -23.64 14.15 15.13
N GLU A 459 -24.76 13.41 15.13
CA GLU A 459 -25.80 13.56 16.18
C GLU A 459 -25.28 13.06 17.54
N LEU A 460 -24.51 11.97 17.57
CA LEU A 460 -23.89 11.46 18.79
C LEU A 460 -22.82 12.41 19.34
N GLU A 461 -22.00 12.97 18.51
CA GLU A 461 -21.02 13.98 18.92
C GLU A 461 -21.70 15.17 19.58
N LYS A 462 -22.75 15.72 18.94
CA LYS A 462 -23.54 16.82 19.52
C LYS A 462 -24.19 16.46 20.85
N TYR A 463 -24.69 15.23 20.98
CA TYR A 463 -25.30 14.74 22.23
C TYR A 463 -24.24 14.60 23.32
N PHE A 464 -23.10 13.93 23.06
CA PHE A 464 -22.06 13.75 24.06
C PHE A 464 -21.41 15.06 24.48
N THR A 465 -21.22 15.99 23.57
CA THR A 465 -20.72 17.35 23.87
C THR A 465 -21.69 18.11 24.81
N LYS A 466 -23.02 18.02 24.58
CA LYS A 466 -24.03 18.60 25.49
C LYS A 466 -24.00 17.97 26.87
N MET A 467 -23.61 16.70 26.98
CA MET A 467 -23.46 15.97 28.24
C MET A 467 -22.10 16.19 28.91
N GLY A 468 -21.28 17.12 28.39
CA GLY A 468 -19.97 17.50 28.94
C GLY A 468 -18.83 16.53 28.60
N VAL A 469 -19.00 15.64 27.64
CA VAL A 469 -17.95 14.72 27.16
C VAL A 469 -17.13 15.40 26.06
N ARG A 470 -15.81 15.34 26.16
CA ARG A 470 -14.89 15.78 25.09
C ARG A 470 -14.92 14.76 23.94
N CYS A 471 -15.65 15.09 22.88
CA CYS A 471 -15.91 14.18 21.76
C CYS A 471 -15.67 14.87 20.43
N ARG A 472 -15.16 14.13 19.46
CA ARG A 472 -15.11 14.52 18.03
C ARG A 472 -15.60 13.37 17.17
N TYR A 473 -16.05 13.70 15.95
CA TYR A 473 -16.41 12.69 14.95
C TYR A 473 -15.45 12.70 13.76
N ILE A 474 -15.43 11.59 13.01
CA ILE A 474 -14.67 11.45 11.79
C ILE A 474 -15.46 10.63 10.77
N HIS A 475 -15.57 11.14 9.53
CA HIS A 475 -16.19 10.44 8.41
C HIS A 475 -15.53 10.82 7.06
N SER A 476 -16.05 10.32 5.93
CA SER A 476 -15.42 10.49 4.61
C SER A 476 -15.37 11.92 4.09
N ASP A 477 -16.20 12.82 4.64
CA ASP A 477 -16.28 14.21 4.16
C ASP A 477 -15.37 15.17 4.97
N VAL A 478 -14.73 14.66 6.03
CA VAL A 478 -13.69 15.38 6.76
C VAL A 478 -12.44 15.44 5.87
N ASP A 479 -11.88 16.63 5.71
CA ASP A 479 -10.68 16.85 4.90
C ASP A 479 -9.49 16.02 5.42
N THR A 480 -8.58 15.68 4.51
CA THR A 480 -7.45 14.80 4.84
C THR A 480 -6.54 15.40 5.91
N MET A 481 -6.29 16.70 5.87
CA MET A 481 -5.46 17.39 6.88
C MET A 481 -6.16 17.48 8.23
N GLU A 482 -7.43 17.87 8.24
CA GLU A 482 -8.26 17.88 9.46
C GLU A 482 -8.36 16.49 10.10
N ARG A 483 -8.45 15.44 9.27
CA ARG A 483 -8.46 14.05 9.76
C ARG A 483 -7.17 13.67 10.49
N VAL A 484 -6.02 14.08 9.99
CA VAL A 484 -4.72 13.84 10.63
C VAL A 484 -4.67 14.57 11.98
N GLU A 485 -5.09 15.84 12.01
CA GLU A 485 -5.16 16.65 13.24
C GLU A 485 -6.08 16.01 14.29
N ILE A 486 -7.28 15.59 13.90
CA ILE A 486 -8.22 14.91 14.83
C ILE A 486 -7.59 13.64 15.43
N ILE A 487 -6.86 12.86 14.63
CA ILE A 487 -6.23 11.63 15.11
C ILE A 487 -5.06 11.95 16.06
N GLU A 488 -4.26 12.96 15.76
CA GLU A 488 -3.17 13.41 16.63
C GLU A 488 -3.71 13.98 17.95
N ASP A 489 -4.72 14.81 17.90
CA ASP A 489 -5.41 15.36 19.07
C ASP A 489 -5.96 14.24 19.96
N PHE A 490 -6.53 13.19 19.36
CA PHE A 490 -7.03 12.03 20.09
C PHE A 490 -5.89 11.24 20.76
N LYS A 491 -4.78 11.01 20.05
CA LYS A 491 -3.59 10.38 20.62
C LYS A 491 -2.99 11.16 21.78
N ASN A 492 -3.00 12.50 21.67
CA ASN A 492 -2.49 13.42 22.67
C ASN A 492 -3.47 13.64 23.84
N GLY A 493 -4.68 13.10 23.78
CA GLY A 493 -5.66 13.17 24.85
C GLY A 493 -6.42 14.47 24.96
N LEU A 494 -6.47 15.28 23.89
CA LEU A 494 -7.23 16.52 23.88
C LEU A 494 -8.74 16.27 23.97
N PHE A 495 -9.19 15.07 23.60
CA PHE A 495 -10.56 14.61 23.80
C PHE A 495 -10.62 13.09 24.07
N ASP A 496 -11.74 12.61 24.64
CA ASP A 496 -11.84 11.25 25.19
C ASP A 496 -12.52 10.27 24.23
N VAL A 497 -13.39 10.78 23.37
CA VAL A 497 -14.24 9.95 22.51
C VAL A 497 -14.08 10.32 21.04
N LEU A 498 -13.78 9.34 20.22
CA LEU A 498 -13.80 9.48 18.77
C LEU A 498 -14.93 8.64 18.18
N VAL A 499 -15.90 9.31 17.53
CA VAL A 499 -17.02 8.66 16.85
C VAL A 499 -16.73 8.56 15.35
N GLY A 500 -16.94 7.42 14.74
CA GLY A 500 -16.72 7.27 13.29
C GLY A 500 -17.56 6.19 12.64
N VAL A 501 -17.70 6.25 11.30
CA VAL A 501 -18.44 5.26 10.53
C VAL A 501 -17.56 4.08 10.12
N ASN A 502 -16.59 4.30 9.28
CA ASN A 502 -15.74 3.25 8.68
C ASN A 502 -14.24 3.50 8.87
N LEU A 503 -13.87 4.68 9.35
CA LEU A 503 -12.51 5.19 9.34
C LEU A 503 -11.64 4.63 10.47
N LEU A 504 -12.21 3.79 11.33
CA LEU A 504 -11.53 3.17 12.45
C LEU A 504 -10.88 1.81 12.11
N ARG A 505 -10.92 1.40 10.82
CA ARG A 505 -10.46 0.07 10.41
C ARG A 505 -8.95 -0.05 10.32
N GLU A 506 -8.25 0.95 9.77
CA GLU A 506 -6.85 0.80 9.36
C GLU A 506 -5.98 1.99 9.77
N GLY A 507 -4.71 1.71 10.11
CA GLY A 507 -3.70 2.74 10.37
C GLY A 507 -3.82 3.49 11.71
N LEU A 508 -4.80 3.18 12.55
CA LEU A 508 -4.91 3.77 13.89
C LEU A 508 -4.24 2.87 14.92
N ASP A 509 -3.09 3.28 15.38
CA ASP A 509 -2.41 2.68 16.51
C ASP A 509 -2.49 3.61 17.72
N ILE A 510 -3.44 3.32 18.62
CA ILE A 510 -3.73 4.15 19.79
C ILE A 510 -3.80 3.27 21.03
N PRO A 511 -2.68 3.05 21.73
CA PRO A 511 -2.63 2.18 22.93
C PRO A 511 -3.49 2.64 24.09
N THR A 512 -3.89 3.91 24.11
CA THR A 512 -4.76 4.49 25.15
C THR A 512 -6.23 4.11 25.00
N VAL A 513 -6.63 3.52 23.87
CA VAL A 513 -8.01 3.06 23.64
C VAL A 513 -8.27 1.81 24.47
N SER A 514 -9.13 1.92 25.46
CA SER A 514 -9.57 0.82 26.32
C SER A 514 -10.98 0.33 26.02
N LEU A 515 -11.81 1.15 25.37
CA LEU A 515 -13.17 0.76 25.00
C LEU A 515 -13.43 0.98 23.51
N VAL A 516 -13.97 -0.06 22.88
CA VAL A 516 -14.54 0.01 21.54
C VAL A 516 -16.03 -0.31 21.62
N ALA A 517 -16.87 0.65 21.27
CA ALA A 517 -18.32 0.49 21.24
C ALA A 517 -18.82 0.38 19.78
N ILE A 518 -19.57 -0.67 19.48
CA ILE A 518 -20.13 -0.93 18.16
C ILE A 518 -21.65 -0.83 18.29
N LEU A 519 -22.21 0.27 17.81
CA LEU A 519 -23.66 0.50 17.83
C LEU A 519 -24.34 -0.27 16.68
N ASP A 520 -25.55 -0.77 16.93
CA ASP A 520 -26.33 -1.54 15.96
C ASP A 520 -25.49 -2.66 15.30
N ALA A 521 -24.84 -3.46 16.11
CA ALA A 521 -23.94 -4.53 15.66
C ALA A 521 -24.67 -5.67 14.92
N ASP A 522 -25.97 -5.81 15.12
CA ASP A 522 -26.84 -6.81 14.50
C ASP A 522 -27.35 -6.40 13.09
N LYS A 523 -27.03 -5.19 12.62
CA LYS A 523 -27.39 -4.76 11.27
C LYS A 523 -26.36 -5.28 10.27
N GLU A 524 -26.52 -6.52 9.83
CA GLU A 524 -25.59 -7.15 8.90
C GLU A 524 -25.36 -6.32 7.64
N GLY A 525 -24.10 -6.30 7.17
CA GLY A 525 -23.68 -5.58 5.99
C GLY A 525 -22.18 -5.38 5.99
N PHE A 526 -21.67 -4.65 5.00
CA PHE A 526 -20.23 -4.40 4.83
C PHE A 526 -19.55 -3.84 6.09
N LEU A 527 -20.24 -2.98 6.87
CA LEU A 527 -19.70 -2.36 8.09
C LEU A 527 -19.81 -3.27 9.34
N ARG A 528 -20.55 -4.35 9.26
CA ARG A 528 -20.80 -5.29 10.36
C ARG A 528 -20.51 -6.74 9.95
N SER A 529 -19.70 -6.94 8.91
CA SER A 529 -19.15 -8.25 8.57
C SER A 529 -18.20 -8.73 9.67
N ASP A 530 -17.99 -10.03 9.79
CA ASP A 530 -17.04 -10.64 10.72
C ASP A 530 -15.63 -10.00 10.66
N ARG A 531 -15.14 -9.71 9.46
CA ARG A 531 -13.87 -9.00 9.25
C ARG A 531 -13.90 -7.59 9.84
N ALA A 532 -14.96 -6.84 9.54
CA ALA A 532 -15.11 -5.46 10.04
C ALA A 532 -15.21 -5.43 11.57
N LEU A 533 -15.98 -6.35 12.15
CA LEU A 533 -16.14 -6.47 13.60
C LEU A 533 -14.82 -6.87 14.27
N THR A 534 -14.11 -7.87 13.72
CA THR A 534 -12.81 -8.34 14.24
C THR A 534 -11.74 -7.25 14.20
N GLN A 535 -11.66 -6.49 13.11
CA GLN A 535 -10.70 -5.38 13.01
C GLN A 535 -11.02 -4.24 13.98
N THR A 536 -12.30 -3.91 14.10
CA THR A 536 -12.75 -2.87 15.03
C THR A 536 -12.50 -3.29 16.48
N ALA A 537 -12.81 -4.53 16.84
CA ALA A 537 -12.52 -5.09 18.16
C ALA A 537 -11.03 -5.08 18.48
N GLY A 538 -10.18 -5.39 17.50
CA GLY A 538 -8.73 -5.40 17.63
C GLY A 538 -8.10 -4.02 18.00
N ARG A 539 -8.84 -2.92 17.92
CA ARG A 539 -8.34 -1.59 18.33
C ARG A 539 -8.16 -1.45 19.84
N ALA A 540 -8.95 -2.17 20.64
CA ALA A 540 -8.76 -2.22 22.10
C ALA A 540 -7.72 -3.26 22.56
N ALA A 541 -7.14 -4.05 21.65
CA ALA A 541 -6.24 -5.16 21.99
C ALA A 541 -4.83 -4.71 22.45
N ARG A 542 -4.52 -3.41 22.41
CA ARG A 542 -3.25 -2.84 22.87
C ARG A 542 -3.33 -2.26 24.29
N ASN A 543 -4.51 -2.23 24.87
CA ASN A 543 -4.74 -1.80 26.24
C ASN A 543 -4.99 -3.00 27.16
N VAL A 544 -4.39 -2.98 28.34
CA VAL A 544 -4.59 -4.04 29.34
C VAL A 544 -6.05 -4.12 29.79
N ASN A 545 -6.74 -2.94 29.85
CA ASN A 545 -8.14 -2.81 30.22
C ASN A 545 -9.09 -2.87 29.01
N GLY A 546 -8.61 -3.42 27.88
CA GLY A 546 -9.36 -3.46 26.62
C GLY A 546 -10.71 -4.17 26.78
N LEU A 547 -11.80 -3.54 26.33
CA LEU A 547 -13.17 -4.07 26.28
C LEU A 547 -13.83 -3.69 24.96
N VAL A 548 -14.63 -4.60 24.43
CA VAL A 548 -15.50 -4.33 23.26
C VAL A 548 -16.95 -4.52 23.68
N ILE A 549 -17.80 -3.55 23.40
CA ILE A 549 -19.24 -3.64 23.60
C ILE A 549 -19.91 -3.62 22.23
N MET A 550 -20.65 -4.69 21.92
CA MET A 550 -21.50 -4.79 20.75
C MET A 550 -22.96 -4.57 21.18
N TYR A 551 -23.57 -3.47 20.75
CA TYR A 551 -24.99 -3.25 21.00
C TYR A 551 -25.81 -3.94 19.93
N ALA A 552 -26.58 -4.95 20.34
CA ALA A 552 -27.35 -5.81 19.45
C ALA A 552 -28.51 -6.46 20.18
N ASP A 553 -29.65 -6.59 19.51
CA ASP A 553 -30.80 -7.33 20.06
C ASP A 553 -30.74 -8.81 19.64
N ASN A 554 -30.05 -9.12 18.56
CA ASN A 554 -29.84 -10.50 18.08
C ASN A 554 -28.35 -10.69 17.77
N ILE A 555 -27.83 -11.88 18.07
CA ILE A 555 -26.47 -12.26 17.68
C ILE A 555 -26.51 -12.79 16.24
N THR A 556 -25.86 -12.10 15.33
CA THR A 556 -25.74 -12.51 13.93
C THR A 556 -24.59 -13.50 13.73
N ASP A 557 -24.56 -14.17 12.58
CA ASP A 557 -23.48 -15.11 12.23
C ASP A 557 -22.11 -14.42 12.21
N SER A 558 -22.04 -13.19 11.74
CA SER A 558 -20.83 -12.37 11.75
C SER A 558 -20.34 -12.03 13.16
N MET A 559 -21.26 -11.69 14.06
CA MET A 559 -20.93 -11.48 15.47
C MET A 559 -20.47 -12.77 16.15
N GLN A 560 -21.15 -13.87 15.90
CA GLN A 560 -20.82 -15.16 16.48
C GLN A 560 -19.41 -15.62 16.08
N ARG A 561 -19.06 -15.51 14.79
CA ARG A 561 -17.70 -15.82 14.30
C ARG A 561 -16.65 -14.90 14.96
N THR A 562 -16.92 -13.61 15.06
CA THR A 562 -16.00 -12.65 15.71
C THR A 562 -15.79 -12.97 17.18
N ILE A 563 -16.84 -13.27 17.93
CA ILE A 563 -16.78 -13.63 19.35
C ILE A 563 -16.00 -14.93 19.54
N TYR A 564 -16.31 -15.93 18.72
CA TYR A 564 -15.64 -17.24 18.79
C TYR A 564 -14.13 -17.07 18.54
N GLU A 565 -13.75 -16.40 17.46
CA GLU A 565 -12.34 -16.22 17.09
C GLU A 565 -11.58 -15.37 18.12
N THR A 566 -12.20 -14.32 18.64
CA THR A 566 -11.59 -13.51 19.71
C THR A 566 -11.34 -14.34 20.97
N ASN A 567 -12.31 -15.18 21.37
CA ASN A 567 -12.15 -16.05 22.52
C ASN A 567 -11.08 -17.14 22.29
N ARG A 568 -11.00 -17.72 21.09
CA ARG A 568 -9.95 -18.68 20.70
C ARG A 568 -8.56 -18.05 20.87
N ARG A 569 -8.35 -16.88 20.28
CA ARG A 569 -7.08 -16.14 20.36
C ARG A 569 -6.73 -15.77 21.80
N ARG A 570 -7.72 -15.35 22.57
CA ARG A 570 -7.58 -15.00 23.98
C ARG A 570 -7.14 -16.19 24.82
N THR A 571 -7.75 -17.37 24.61
CA THR A 571 -7.38 -18.62 25.30
C THR A 571 -5.94 -19.02 24.96
N LYS A 572 -5.56 -19.04 23.69
CA LYS A 572 -4.19 -19.35 23.24
C LYS A 572 -3.16 -18.40 23.87
N GLN A 573 -3.46 -17.11 23.93
CA GLN A 573 -2.58 -16.13 24.57
C GLN A 573 -2.47 -16.34 26.09
N MET A 574 -3.56 -16.65 26.79
CA MET A 574 -3.54 -16.91 28.22
C MET A 574 -2.73 -18.16 28.56
N GLU A 575 -2.85 -19.23 27.77
CA GLU A 575 -2.07 -20.45 27.93
C GLU A 575 -0.57 -20.18 27.72
N TYR A 576 -0.24 -19.44 26.66
CA TYR A 576 1.14 -19.02 26.40
C TYR A 576 1.71 -18.19 27.55
N ASN A 577 0.97 -17.18 28.03
CA ASN A 577 1.39 -16.33 29.14
C ASN A 577 1.64 -17.16 30.42
N LYS A 578 0.76 -18.11 30.72
CA LYS A 578 0.88 -18.99 31.87
C LYS A 578 2.11 -19.91 31.76
N LEU A 579 2.36 -20.47 30.58
CA LEU A 579 3.50 -21.35 30.31
C LEU A 579 4.85 -20.64 30.48
N HIS A 580 4.93 -19.37 30.02
CA HIS A 580 6.16 -18.58 30.01
C HIS A 580 6.26 -17.56 31.16
N GLY A 581 5.28 -17.52 32.07
CA GLY A 581 5.28 -16.61 33.21
C GLY A 581 5.21 -15.13 32.79
N ILE A 582 4.54 -14.84 31.67
CA ILE A 582 4.44 -13.47 31.13
C ILE A 582 3.26 -12.74 31.77
N THR A 583 3.52 -11.55 32.33
CA THR A 583 2.48 -10.61 32.74
C THR A 583 2.20 -9.65 31.62
N PRO A 584 0.93 -9.47 31.20
CA PRO A 584 0.58 -8.50 30.16
C PRO A 584 1.06 -7.09 30.49
N THR A 585 1.80 -6.47 29.55
CA THR A 585 2.31 -5.12 29.73
C THR A 585 1.84 -4.22 28.60
N GLN A 586 1.41 -2.99 28.95
CA GLN A 586 1.00 -2.01 27.96
C GLN A 586 2.19 -1.53 27.15
N VAL A 587 2.00 -1.43 25.82
CA VAL A 587 3.02 -0.92 24.91
C VAL A 587 3.12 0.60 25.08
N SER A 588 4.30 1.10 25.45
CA SER A 588 4.61 2.53 25.36
C SER A 588 5.13 2.84 23.95
N VAL A 589 4.46 3.72 23.23
CA VAL A 589 4.91 4.17 21.91
C VAL A 589 6.12 5.10 22.12
N LYS A 590 7.31 4.68 21.73
CA LYS A 590 8.42 5.62 21.51
C LYS A 590 8.03 6.50 20.32
N ARG A 591 8.02 7.82 20.48
CA ARG A 591 7.77 8.77 19.38
C ARG A 591 8.75 8.48 18.25
N ASN A 592 8.23 8.31 17.04
CA ASN A 592 9.06 8.24 15.84
C ASN A 592 9.53 9.66 15.48
N VAL A 593 10.72 10.00 15.90
CA VAL A 593 11.36 11.31 15.68
C VAL A 593 11.44 11.67 14.19
N LEU A 594 11.56 10.68 13.29
CA LEU A 594 11.67 10.89 11.84
C LEU A 594 10.39 11.44 11.17
N LEU A 595 9.20 11.14 11.71
CA LEU A 595 7.95 11.72 11.21
C LEU A 595 7.71 13.11 11.78
N ASP A 596 8.20 13.37 13.01
CA ASP A 596 8.13 14.69 13.64
C ASP A 596 9.10 15.67 12.98
N GLU A 597 10.27 15.23 12.49
CA GLU A 597 11.24 16.05 11.76
C GLU A 597 10.71 16.45 10.39
N ALA A 598 10.13 15.52 9.61
CA ALA A 598 9.52 15.83 8.32
C ALA A 598 8.31 16.78 8.46
N ALA A 599 7.49 16.60 9.50
CA ALA A 599 6.36 17.49 9.78
C ALA A 599 6.81 18.88 10.33
N ALA A 600 7.94 18.94 11.03
CA ALA A 600 8.51 20.19 11.54
C ALA A 600 9.18 21.02 10.41
N GLU A 601 9.80 20.37 9.44
CA GLU A 601 10.36 21.03 8.25
C GLU A 601 9.26 21.61 7.34
N ASP A 602 8.13 20.91 7.17
CA ASP A 602 6.95 21.41 6.45
C ASP A 602 6.34 22.65 7.13
N LYS A 603 6.29 22.68 8.46
CA LYS A 603 5.81 23.86 9.22
C LYS A 603 6.75 25.05 9.10
N GLN A 604 8.06 24.85 8.94
CA GLN A 604 9.02 25.93 8.72
C GLN A 604 8.98 26.49 7.28
N ARG A 605 8.69 25.64 6.29
CA ARG A 605 8.59 26.05 4.89
C ARG A 605 7.27 26.75 4.52
N ASN A 606 6.22 26.58 5.30
CA ASN A 606 4.90 27.19 5.03
C ASN A 606 4.38 28.01 6.22
N PRO A 607 4.78 29.30 6.36
CA PRO A 607 4.41 30.15 7.50
C PRO A 607 2.90 30.40 7.64
N ARG A 608 2.08 30.07 6.64
CA ARG A 608 0.61 30.16 6.73
C ARG A 608 0.02 29.05 7.60
N LEU A 609 0.70 27.93 7.78
CA LEU A 609 0.32 26.86 8.69
C LEU A 609 0.63 27.17 10.16
N ALA A 610 1.67 27.96 10.42
CA ALA A 610 2.06 28.36 11.78
C ALA A 610 1.07 29.32 12.47
N ASN A 611 0.31 30.08 11.69
CA ASN A 611 -0.63 31.08 12.23
C ASN A 611 -2.03 30.53 12.57
N SER A 612 -2.35 29.28 12.23
CA SER A 612 -3.62 28.64 12.61
C SER A 612 -3.61 28.06 14.03
N VAL A 613 -2.44 27.89 14.63
CA VAL A 613 -2.29 27.24 15.95
C VAL A 613 -2.34 28.22 17.14
N THR A 614 -2.27 29.54 16.88
CA THR A 614 -2.31 30.56 17.95
C THR A 614 -3.56 31.45 17.94
N GLY A 615 -4.63 31.03 17.27
CA GLY A 615 -5.91 31.76 17.27
C GLY A 615 -6.64 31.65 18.57
N LYS A 616 -6.46 32.65 19.45
CA LYS A 616 -7.35 32.90 20.59
C LYS A 616 -8.80 33.00 20.13
N VAL A 617 -9.67 32.23 20.77
CA VAL A 617 -11.11 32.35 20.64
C VAL A 617 -11.49 33.77 21.06
N SER A 618 -11.87 34.60 20.11
CA SER A 618 -12.67 35.81 20.37
C SER A 618 -14.02 35.63 19.68
N ALA A 619 -15.04 35.53 20.52
CA ALA A 619 -16.43 35.58 20.11
C ALA A 619 -16.74 36.95 19.49
N ALA A 620 -17.27 36.96 18.27
CA ALA A 620 -18.22 38.02 17.83
C ALA A 620 -18.83 37.70 16.45
N ASN A 621 -20.16 37.50 16.49
CA ASN A 621 -21.18 38.02 15.57
C ASN A 621 -21.24 37.64 14.10
N SER A 622 -22.29 36.86 13.83
CA SER A 622 -23.39 37.11 12.86
C SER A 622 -23.08 37.93 11.61
N TYR A 623 -23.33 37.33 10.45
CA TYR A 623 -24.19 37.99 9.45
C TYR A 623 -24.83 36.96 8.50
N ASP A 624 -26.14 37.14 8.39
CA ASP A 624 -27.12 36.55 7.51
C ASP A 624 -26.77 36.68 6.00
N ASN A 625 -27.08 35.71 5.19
CA ASN A 625 -28.17 35.72 4.20
C ASN A 625 -27.93 34.72 3.04
N PRO A 626 -28.88 34.49 2.16
CA PRO A 626 -29.79 33.34 2.25
C PRO A 626 -29.81 32.46 1.00
N THR A 627 -30.44 31.29 1.19
CA THR A 627 -31.23 30.53 0.20
C THR A 627 -30.61 30.11 -1.12
N TYR A 628 -30.34 28.84 -1.23
CA TYR A 628 -30.72 28.04 -2.38
C TYR A 628 -31.19 26.66 -1.91
N ILE A 629 -32.46 26.37 -2.13
CA ILE A 629 -33.08 25.06 -1.91
C ILE A 629 -33.18 24.41 -3.30
N PRO A 630 -32.63 23.20 -3.51
CA PRO A 630 -33.08 22.34 -4.62
C PRO A 630 -34.05 21.29 -4.12
N ASP A 631 -35.11 21.14 -4.88
CA ASP A 631 -36.27 20.25 -4.77
C ASP A 631 -35.85 18.75 -4.85
N PRO A 632 -36.47 17.86 -4.04
CA PRO A 632 -36.14 16.45 -4.05
C PRO A 632 -37.06 15.60 -4.93
N THR A 633 -36.87 15.63 -6.22
CA THR A 633 -37.49 14.64 -7.13
C THR A 633 -36.57 14.39 -8.32
N ASP A 634 -35.69 13.37 -8.19
CA ASP A 634 -35.35 12.49 -9.31
C ASP A 634 -34.54 11.29 -8.80
N LEU A 635 -35.28 10.25 -8.43
CA LEU A 635 -34.73 8.90 -8.20
C LEU A 635 -35.16 8.02 -9.38
N GLY A 636 -34.29 7.82 -10.33
CA GLY A 636 -34.40 6.86 -11.45
C GLY A 636 -33.56 5.62 -11.27
N ARG A 637 -34.11 4.61 -10.71
CA ARG A 637 -34.01 3.15 -10.86
C ARG A 637 -32.89 2.57 -11.76
N GLY A 638 -32.15 1.64 -11.21
CA GLY A 638 -31.35 0.65 -11.92
C GLY A 638 -30.90 -0.47 -10.99
N SER A 639 -31.82 -1.36 -10.62
CA SER A 639 -31.54 -2.58 -9.89
C SER A 639 -31.11 -3.68 -10.85
N VAL A 640 -29.97 -4.33 -10.60
CA VAL A 640 -29.67 -5.67 -11.12
C VAL A 640 -29.47 -6.59 -9.92
N SER A 641 -30.47 -7.43 -9.71
CA SER A 641 -30.47 -8.53 -8.77
C SER A 641 -29.77 -9.75 -9.40
N VAL A 642 -28.78 -10.32 -8.71
CA VAL A 642 -28.39 -11.72 -8.96
C VAL A 642 -28.66 -12.48 -7.68
N GLY A 643 -29.64 -13.38 -7.76
CA GLY A 643 -30.03 -14.26 -6.70
C GLY A 643 -29.04 -15.42 -6.56
N LEU A 644 -28.76 -15.78 -5.33
CA LEU A 644 -28.19 -17.07 -4.96
C LEU A 644 -29.13 -17.74 -3.96
N GLY A 645 -29.61 -18.89 -4.35
CA GLY A 645 -30.49 -19.75 -3.58
C GLY A 645 -29.76 -20.53 -2.51
N HIS A 646 -30.55 -20.88 -1.54
CA HIS A 646 -30.36 -21.64 -0.31
C HIS A 646 -29.87 -23.09 -0.45
N ASP A 647 -29.19 -23.62 0.54
CA ASP A 647 -29.58 -24.55 1.63
C ASP A 647 -28.35 -25.30 2.13
N SER A 648 -28.16 -25.51 3.32
CA SER A 648 -28.59 -25.97 4.60
C SER A 648 -27.63 -26.95 5.28
N LYS A 649 -27.34 -26.64 6.54
CA LYS A 649 -27.27 -27.49 7.78
C LYS A 649 -26.23 -28.61 7.99
N ARG A 650 -25.51 -28.43 9.13
CA ARG A 650 -25.12 -29.36 10.22
C ARG A 650 -23.97 -30.33 9.94
N ASP A 651 -23.08 -30.63 10.85
CA ASP A 651 -22.95 -30.65 12.31
C ASP A 651 -21.48 -30.75 12.74
N THR A 652 -21.21 -30.11 13.83
CA THR A 652 -20.34 -30.24 15.01
C THR A 652 -19.33 -31.36 15.18
N ASN A 653 -18.22 -30.96 15.76
CA ASN A 653 -17.36 -31.49 16.81
C ASN A 653 -15.96 -31.95 16.42
N SER A 654 -15.04 -31.13 16.85
CA SER A 654 -14.11 -31.24 17.96
C SER A 654 -12.90 -32.15 17.78
N ALA A 655 -11.75 -31.65 17.75
CA ALA A 655 -10.65 -31.81 18.70
C ALA A 655 -9.36 -31.21 18.15
N TYR A 656 -8.91 -30.16 18.81
CA TYR A 656 -7.60 -29.55 18.57
C TYR A 656 -6.50 -30.48 19.09
N VAL A 657 -5.53 -30.75 18.25
CA VAL A 657 -4.20 -31.20 18.65
C VAL A 657 -3.19 -30.25 18.05
N ASP A 658 -2.46 -29.59 18.93
CA ASP A 658 -1.27 -28.80 18.61
C ASP A 658 -0.23 -29.64 17.86
N GLY A 659 0.33 -29.04 16.83
CA GLY A 659 1.53 -29.54 16.18
C GLY A 659 1.35 -29.49 14.66
N TYR A 660 2.25 -28.72 14.00
CA TYR A 660 2.54 -28.90 12.59
C TYR A 660 2.85 -30.38 12.33
N LEU A 661 1.83 -31.14 12.02
CA LEU A 661 2.03 -32.38 11.32
C LEU A 661 2.29 -31.99 9.86
N GLN A 662 3.56 -31.98 9.48
CA GLN A 662 3.90 -32.30 8.11
C GLN A 662 3.02 -33.50 7.77
N ALA A 663 2.10 -33.29 6.82
CA ALA A 663 1.36 -34.43 6.29
C ALA A 663 2.42 -35.42 5.85
N ASP A 664 2.49 -36.53 6.54
CA ASP A 664 3.51 -37.52 6.23
C ASP A 664 3.14 -38.06 4.84
N LEU A 665 3.76 -37.47 3.82
CA LEU A 665 3.54 -37.81 2.41
C LEU A 665 3.63 -39.31 2.23
N ALA A 666 4.49 -39.94 3.02
CA ALA A 666 4.64 -41.39 3.09
C ALA A 666 3.40 -42.08 3.66
N ALA A 667 2.68 -41.50 4.61
CA ALA A 667 1.48 -42.09 5.20
C ALA A 667 0.32 -42.07 4.17
N VAL A 668 0.12 -40.97 3.46
CA VAL A 668 -0.91 -40.83 2.40
C VAL A 668 -0.59 -41.73 1.22
N LEU A 669 0.68 -41.82 0.81
CA LEU A 669 1.12 -42.70 -0.27
C LEU A 669 1.09 -44.20 0.11
N GLN A 670 1.06 -44.54 1.40
CA GLN A 670 0.93 -45.91 1.92
C GLN A 670 -0.51 -46.33 2.21
N ASP A 671 -1.46 -45.37 2.15
CA ASP A 671 -2.88 -45.68 2.39
C ASP A 671 -3.40 -46.75 1.41
N PRO A 672 -3.86 -47.91 1.91
CA PRO A 672 -4.38 -48.99 1.09
C PRO A 672 -5.55 -48.58 0.21
N VAL A 673 -6.37 -47.61 0.67
CA VAL A 673 -7.55 -47.10 -0.05
C VAL A 673 -7.08 -46.31 -1.28
N ILE A 674 -6.12 -45.43 -1.14
CA ILE A 674 -5.57 -44.63 -2.25
C ILE A 674 -4.89 -45.52 -3.28
N ARG A 675 -4.16 -46.51 -2.84
CA ARG A 675 -3.50 -47.49 -3.75
C ARG A 675 -4.48 -48.36 -4.55
N SER A 676 -5.68 -48.55 -4.06
CA SER A 676 -6.73 -49.32 -4.77
C SER A 676 -7.58 -48.46 -5.71
N MET A 677 -7.45 -47.14 -5.68
CA MET A 677 -8.22 -46.23 -6.52
C MET A 677 -7.71 -46.23 -7.97
N SER A 678 -8.64 -46.18 -8.91
CA SER A 678 -8.31 -45.92 -10.32
C SER A 678 -7.95 -44.42 -10.51
N ARG A 679 -7.19 -44.11 -11.55
CA ARG A 679 -6.77 -42.75 -11.85
C ARG A 679 -7.92 -41.71 -11.85
N PRO A 680 -9.10 -41.96 -12.49
CA PRO A 680 -10.24 -41.05 -12.42
C PRO A 680 -10.80 -40.89 -10.99
N GLN A 681 -10.66 -41.91 -10.14
CA GLN A 681 -11.08 -41.82 -8.73
C GLN A 681 -10.11 -40.94 -7.93
N VAL A 682 -8.83 -41.05 -8.16
CA VAL A 682 -7.82 -40.14 -7.51
C VAL A 682 -7.98 -38.70 -7.99
N GLU A 683 -8.21 -38.47 -9.30
CA GLU A 683 -8.51 -37.14 -9.83
C GLU A 683 -9.77 -36.53 -9.18
N LYS A 684 -10.79 -37.34 -8.97
CA LYS A 684 -12.02 -36.93 -8.24
C LYS A 684 -11.76 -36.65 -6.75
N ALA A 685 -10.88 -37.44 -6.10
CA ALA A 685 -10.47 -37.20 -4.73
C ALA A 685 -9.68 -35.87 -4.57
N VAL A 686 -8.79 -35.54 -5.52
CA VAL A 686 -8.12 -34.23 -5.58
C VAL A 686 -9.12 -33.09 -5.65
N GLU A 687 -10.11 -33.19 -6.54
CA GLU A 687 -11.19 -32.19 -6.65
C GLU A 687 -12.01 -32.06 -5.37
N GLN A 688 -12.28 -33.17 -4.70
CA GLN A 688 -13.03 -33.18 -3.43
C GLN A 688 -12.22 -32.54 -2.30
N ALA A 689 -10.92 -32.88 -2.18
CA ALA A 689 -10.03 -32.26 -1.20
C ALA A 689 -9.90 -30.77 -1.43
N LYS A 690 -9.80 -30.31 -2.69
CA LYS A 690 -9.81 -28.90 -3.06
C LYS A 690 -11.09 -28.18 -2.63
N ARG A 691 -12.26 -28.77 -2.85
CA ARG A 691 -13.55 -28.20 -2.41
C ARG A 691 -13.64 -28.11 -0.90
N ASN A 692 -13.20 -29.17 -0.19
CA ASN A 692 -13.21 -29.19 1.28
C ASN A 692 -12.26 -28.12 1.85
N MET A 693 -11.08 -27.95 1.25
CA MET A 693 -10.14 -26.89 1.59
C MET A 693 -10.76 -25.51 1.44
N GLN A 694 -11.38 -25.24 0.28
CA GLN A 694 -12.04 -23.95 0.02
C GLN A 694 -13.18 -23.69 1.00
N LYS A 695 -13.97 -24.71 1.31
CA LYS A 695 -15.05 -24.60 2.29
C LYS A 695 -14.51 -24.31 3.69
N ALA A 696 -13.51 -25.06 4.15
CA ALA A 696 -12.90 -24.85 5.45
C ALA A 696 -12.23 -23.45 5.54
N ALA A 697 -11.61 -22.97 4.44
CA ALA A 697 -11.06 -21.63 4.36
C ALA A 697 -12.16 -20.55 4.44
N ALA A 698 -13.29 -20.74 3.79
CA ALA A 698 -14.44 -19.83 3.87
C ALA A 698 -15.07 -19.80 5.27
N ASP A 699 -15.08 -20.95 5.95
CA ASP A 699 -15.57 -21.11 7.33
C ASP A 699 -14.52 -20.61 8.37
N LEU A 700 -13.36 -20.08 7.93
CA LEU A 700 -12.23 -19.63 8.76
C LEU A 700 -11.59 -20.76 9.61
N ASP A 701 -11.83 -22.01 9.28
CA ASP A 701 -11.16 -23.17 9.87
C ASP A 701 -9.83 -23.45 9.14
N PHE A 702 -8.83 -22.68 9.49
CA PHE A 702 -7.52 -22.71 8.82
C PHE A 702 -6.76 -24.03 9.05
N MET A 703 -7.04 -24.73 10.17
CA MET A 703 -6.42 -26.03 10.45
C MET A 703 -7.02 -27.12 9.55
N ALA A 704 -8.33 -27.12 9.36
CA ALA A 704 -8.97 -28.03 8.42
C ALA A 704 -8.58 -27.71 6.98
N ALA A 705 -8.47 -26.41 6.61
CA ALA A 705 -8.03 -25.97 5.29
C ALA A 705 -6.61 -26.46 5.00
N ALA A 706 -5.66 -26.29 5.93
CA ALA A 706 -4.30 -26.79 5.80
C ALA A 706 -4.25 -28.32 5.64
N LYS A 707 -5.02 -29.07 6.44
CA LYS A 707 -5.11 -30.52 6.32
C LYS A 707 -5.60 -30.97 4.94
N TYR A 708 -6.66 -30.38 4.42
CA TYR A 708 -7.19 -30.72 3.09
C TYR A 708 -6.26 -30.30 1.97
N ARG A 709 -5.47 -29.22 2.15
CA ARG A 709 -4.41 -28.85 1.22
C ARG A 709 -3.33 -29.93 1.14
N ASP A 710 -2.85 -30.39 2.30
CA ASP A 710 -1.80 -31.39 2.37
C ASP A 710 -2.26 -32.72 1.77
N GLU A 711 -3.52 -33.10 2.01
CA GLU A 711 -4.17 -34.24 1.38
C GLU A 711 -4.24 -34.08 -0.17
N MET A 712 -4.69 -32.92 -0.65
CA MET A 712 -4.76 -32.62 -2.08
C MET A 712 -3.37 -32.70 -2.72
N TRP A 713 -2.36 -32.14 -2.09
CA TRP A 713 -0.97 -32.13 -2.57
C TRP A 713 -0.41 -33.56 -2.67
N ALA A 714 -0.61 -34.36 -1.64
CA ALA A 714 -0.17 -35.76 -1.64
C ALA A 714 -0.82 -36.57 -2.77
N LEU A 715 -2.11 -36.38 -3.01
CA LEU A 715 -2.85 -37.03 -4.11
C LEU A 715 -2.36 -36.55 -5.48
N GLN A 716 -2.02 -35.27 -5.65
CA GLN A 716 -1.43 -34.72 -6.87
C GLN A 716 -0.03 -35.30 -7.15
N GLN A 717 0.80 -35.46 -6.14
CA GLN A 717 2.11 -36.11 -6.27
C GLN A 717 1.94 -37.57 -6.64
N TYR A 718 0.97 -38.28 -6.04
CA TYR A 718 0.65 -39.65 -6.43
C TYR A 718 0.26 -39.76 -7.91
N LEU A 719 -0.53 -38.83 -8.44
CA LEU A 719 -0.90 -38.77 -9.85
C LEU A 719 0.29 -38.53 -10.78
N LYS A 720 1.30 -37.77 -10.33
CA LYS A 720 2.53 -37.54 -11.12
C LYS A 720 3.41 -38.78 -11.20
N VAL A 721 3.50 -39.54 -10.12
CA VAL A 721 4.27 -40.79 -10.08
C VAL A 721 3.55 -41.91 -10.84
N TRP A 722 2.23 -41.86 -11.00
CA TRP A 722 1.44 -42.82 -11.77
C TRP A 722 1.76 -42.83 -13.28
N LYS A 723 2.57 -41.93 -13.78
CA LYS A 723 3.03 -41.84 -15.17
C LYS A 723 4.17 -42.79 -15.51
N ALA A 724 4.69 -43.51 -14.57
CA ALA A 724 5.63 -44.61 -14.80
C ALA A 724 4.90 -45.95 -14.67
#